data_40eb099134ee116c82924cf0f863856e
#
_entry.id   40eb099134ee116c82924cf0f863856e
#
_cell.length_a   1.000
_cell.length_b   1.000
_cell.length_c   1.000
_cell.angle_alpha   90.00
_cell.angle_beta   90.00
_cell.angle_gamma   90.00
#
_symmetry.space_group_name_H-M   'P 1'
#
loop_
_entity.id
_entity.type
_entity.pdbx_description
1 polymer ?
#
loop_
_entity_poly.entity_id
_entity_poly.type
_entity_poly.pdbx_seq_one_letter_code
_entity_poly.pdbx_strand_id
1 'polypeptide(L)'
;MAVKKSELYSTLWKCCDELRGGMDASQYKDYVLVILFVKYISDKSRSDDGFGIDIPQGCFFEDFVALKGKTNIGEEMNKKMAALAEANQLEGVFVADFEDDAKLGKGKDKVDTLSNLIAIFQNDNLDFSKNRAADDDLIGDAYEYLMKNFATESGKSKGQFYTPAEVSRVMAKVIGLSNAKNGKRTTIYDPTCGSGSLLLRAMCEIPDGATIYGQEKDNATVGLAKMNMILHGEIYADIKQGDTINDPQFKEEDQLKTFDYIVANPPFSTKSWLKSAKAEDEYHRWGEGIKIGIPPEKNGDYAFLLHIVRSLKQTGCAACILPHGVLFRGNAEAQIRKYLVAEKRYIKGIIGLPANLFYGTGIPACIIVIEKSEAASRKGVFMIDAKNGYVKDAAKNRLREQDIRRIVDVWQAQRDVPHFARFVPMEEIERNDYNLNIPRYVSAPDTEVLQDIDAHLRGGLPEHDIDQLSEYWDVCPSLRNDLFSDRPIRAGYYELRCSVDAIRDTVAANADFRKQGDAFKHSFEKWCQQHRCQLYSLVPGFAPKKLIEQLGNLILEIFTADKSLVDAYDVYDSLMKYWGDTMQDDCYMISSGGWEVQLYTPQPIAKKNDAKKKEKKAAAPEDVVCDLLPVPIVIDEYFADKRDLILAAEELLAQNEAKLSELTEEYAESYFDEDNFADSKVSDTNIKKRIKALDKKADAEEIAVLQQYLDLKGDISLNKKVIKDRKYDLLTALMVKYADLSGEDIKRLVIEKKWFATLSTQLDGEMQRISQQLTSKVSALAERYAQTLPEIDAEIADLEARVAEHLRQMGY
;
A
#
# COMPACT_ATOMS: atom_id res chain seq x y z
N MET A 1 -25.13 -9.29 0.09
CA MET A 1 -24.23 -8.22 -0.42
C MET A 1 -22.81 -8.78 -0.56
N ALA A 2 -22.06 -8.31 -1.54
CA ALA A 2 -20.65 -8.71 -1.64
C ALA A 2 -19.86 -8.18 -0.42
N VAL A 3 -19.05 -9.02 0.19
CA VAL A 3 -18.23 -8.64 1.35
C VAL A 3 -17.16 -7.65 0.92
N LYS A 4 -17.03 -6.52 1.63
CA LYS A 4 -15.95 -5.57 1.39
C LYS A 4 -14.62 -6.13 1.88
N LYS A 5 -13.57 -5.87 1.11
CA LYS A 5 -12.20 -6.28 1.47
C LYS A 5 -11.76 -5.73 2.84
N SER A 6 -12.10 -4.47 3.12
CA SER A 6 -11.80 -3.81 4.40
C SER A 6 -12.52 -4.44 5.60
N GLU A 7 -13.76 -4.89 5.44
CA GLU A 7 -14.53 -5.57 6.50
C GLU A 7 -13.98 -6.97 6.79
N LEU A 8 -13.62 -7.70 5.72
CA LEU A 8 -12.95 -8.99 5.84
C LEU A 8 -11.65 -8.85 6.64
N TYR A 9 -10.78 -7.91 6.26
CA TYR A 9 -9.51 -7.67 6.95
C TYR A 9 -9.70 -7.28 8.42
N SER A 10 -10.64 -6.37 8.70
CA SER A 10 -10.97 -5.98 10.08
C SER A 10 -11.48 -7.17 10.92
N THR A 11 -12.28 -8.05 10.32
CA THR A 11 -12.80 -9.24 11.02
C THR A 11 -11.69 -10.25 11.29
N LEU A 12 -10.82 -10.51 10.33
CA LEU A 12 -9.67 -11.40 10.52
C LEU A 12 -8.68 -10.85 11.56
N TRP A 13 -8.50 -9.52 11.61
CA TRP A 13 -7.62 -8.91 12.60
C TRP A 13 -8.11 -9.07 14.04
N LYS A 14 -9.43 -9.13 14.27
CA LYS A 14 -10.00 -9.44 15.58
C LYS A 14 -9.61 -10.82 16.10
N CYS A 15 -9.38 -11.80 15.20
CA CYS A 15 -8.86 -13.12 15.60
C CYS A 15 -7.47 -12.99 16.22
N CYS A 16 -6.64 -12.12 15.64
CA CYS A 16 -5.31 -11.83 16.16
C CYS A 16 -5.37 -11.14 17.54
N ASP A 17 -6.28 -10.18 17.70
CA ASP A 17 -6.46 -9.47 18.97
C ASP A 17 -6.94 -10.38 20.10
N GLU A 18 -7.75 -11.41 19.81
CA GLU A 18 -8.20 -12.38 20.83
C GLU A 18 -7.02 -13.22 21.37
N LEU A 19 -5.98 -13.45 20.55
CA LEU A 19 -4.82 -14.27 20.90
C LEU A 19 -3.60 -13.45 21.41
N ARG A 20 -3.56 -12.15 21.13
CA ARG A 20 -2.39 -11.26 21.39
C ARG A 20 -1.99 -11.18 22.87
N GLY A 21 -2.90 -11.41 23.80
CA GLY A 21 -2.62 -11.38 25.23
C GLY A 21 -1.78 -12.56 25.75
N GLY A 22 -1.75 -13.69 25.05
CA GLY A 22 -1.12 -14.94 25.48
C GLY A 22 0.13 -15.35 24.68
N MET A 23 0.32 -14.82 23.47
CA MET A 23 1.41 -15.23 22.57
C MET A 23 1.82 -14.12 21.60
N ASP A 24 3.00 -14.21 21.01
CA ASP A 24 3.48 -13.27 20.00
C ASP A 24 2.96 -13.59 18.58
N ALA A 25 3.16 -12.64 17.66
CA ALA A 25 2.66 -12.76 16.27
C ALA A 25 3.19 -13.98 15.52
N SER A 26 4.39 -14.44 15.83
CA SER A 26 4.98 -15.63 15.21
C SER A 26 4.28 -16.93 15.63
N GLN A 27 3.51 -16.89 16.70
CA GLN A 27 2.83 -18.04 17.29
C GLN A 27 1.32 -18.04 16.99
N TYR A 28 0.61 -16.92 17.16
CA TYR A 28 -0.84 -16.92 16.97
C TYR A 28 -1.25 -17.02 15.50
N LYS A 29 -0.35 -16.70 14.56
CA LYS A 29 -0.61 -16.90 13.12
C LYS A 29 -1.07 -18.32 12.79
N ASP A 30 -0.41 -19.31 13.41
CA ASP A 30 -0.68 -20.72 13.11
C ASP A 30 -2.11 -21.12 13.53
N TYR A 31 -2.62 -20.59 14.63
CA TYR A 31 -4.00 -20.81 15.09
C TYR A 31 -5.02 -20.14 14.18
N VAL A 32 -4.80 -18.86 13.82
CA VAL A 32 -5.72 -18.10 12.96
C VAL A 32 -5.81 -18.71 11.57
N LEU A 33 -4.65 -19.03 10.96
CA LEU A 33 -4.61 -19.59 9.61
C LEU A 33 -5.24 -20.99 9.51
N VAL A 34 -5.07 -21.80 10.54
CA VAL A 34 -5.69 -23.15 10.57
C VAL A 34 -7.22 -23.05 10.62
N ILE A 35 -7.79 -22.18 11.44
CA ILE A 35 -9.25 -22.03 11.51
C ILE A 35 -9.80 -21.38 10.22
N LEU A 36 -9.10 -20.42 9.67
CA LEU A 36 -9.42 -19.84 8.35
C LEU A 36 -9.46 -20.94 7.27
N PHE A 37 -8.46 -21.82 7.27
CA PHE A 37 -8.39 -22.94 6.34
C PHE A 37 -9.58 -23.90 6.49
N VAL A 38 -9.89 -24.32 7.71
CA VAL A 38 -11.05 -25.21 7.97
C VAL A 38 -12.36 -24.55 7.53
N LYS A 39 -12.53 -23.26 7.82
CA LYS A 39 -13.71 -22.50 7.37
C LYS A 39 -13.81 -22.47 5.86
N TYR A 40 -12.71 -22.14 5.17
CA TYR A 40 -12.66 -22.09 3.71
C TYR A 40 -13.00 -23.44 3.06
N ILE A 41 -12.31 -24.53 3.46
CA ILE A 41 -12.55 -25.83 2.85
C ILE A 41 -13.98 -26.32 3.10
N SER A 42 -14.54 -26.02 4.29
CA SER A 42 -15.92 -26.37 4.64
C SER A 42 -16.94 -25.61 3.79
N ASP A 43 -16.74 -24.32 3.57
CA ASP A 43 -17.63 -23.52 2.74
C ASP A 43 -17.52 -23.92 1.25
N LYS A 44 -16.27 -24.13 0.78
CA LYS A 44 -15.99 -24.40 -0.63
C LYS A 44 -16.51 -25.79 -1.05
N SER A 45 -16.30 -26.80 -0.23
CA SER A 45 -16.77 -28.17 -0.52
C SER A 45 -18.29 -28.29 -0.66
N ARG A 46 -19.06 -27.35 -0.09
CA ARG A 46 -20.52 -27.32 -0.23
C ARG A 46 -21.00 -26.67 -1.52
N SER A 47 -20.18 -25.81 -2.08
CA SER A 47 -20.53 -25.03 -3.28
C SER A 47 -19.90 -25.58 -4.55
N ASP A 48 -18.92 -26.48 -4.43
CA ASP A 48 -18.12 -27.00 -5.53
C ASP A 48 -17.87 -28.48 -5.34
N ASP A 49 -18.68 -29.32 -6.00
CA ASP A 49 -18.57 -30.78 -5.97
C ASP A 49 -17.24 -31.29 -6.56
N GLY A 50 -16.53 -30.47 -7.32
CA GLY A 50 -15.20 -30.75 -7.89
C GLY A 50 -14.04 -30.37 -7.00
N PHE A 51 -14.30 -29.81 -5.80
CA PHE A 51 -13.25 -29.37 -4.89
C PHE A 51 -12.47 -30.57 -4.33
N GLY A 52 -11.24 -30.74 -4.74
CA GLY A 52 -10.45 -31.96 -4.52
C GLY A 52 -9.89 -32.18 -3.11
N ILE A 53 -10.49 -31.59 -2.08
CA ILE A 53 -10.15 -31.79 -0.66
C ILE A 53 -11.24 -32.69 -0.01
N ASP A 54 -10.83 -33.82 0.56
CA ASP A 54 -11.71 -34.71 1.29
C ASP A 54 -11.88 -34.26 2.75
N ILE A 55 -13.13 -33.99 3.16
CA ILE A 55 -13.46 -33.61 4.53
C ILE A 55 -14.14 -34.77 5.24
N PRO A 56 -13.45 -35.47 6.17
CA PRO A 56 -14.04 -36.56 6.92
C PRO A 56 -15.28 -36.10 7.69
N GLN A 57 -16.21 -37.05 7.89
CA GLN A 57 -17.41 -36.80 8.68
C GLN A 57 -17.03 -36.32 10.09
N GLY A 58 -17.64 -35.21 10.52
CA GLY A 58 -17.33 -34.58 11.81
C GLY A 58 -16.15 -33.60 11.80
N CYS A 59 -15.60 -33.26 10.62
CA CYS A 59 -14.48 -32.31 10.46
C CYS A 59 -14.86 -31.03 9.69
N PHE A 60 -16.14 -30.78 9.45
CA PHE A 60 -16.62 -29.52 8.90
C PHE A 60 -16.55 -28.40 9.95
N PHE A 61 -16.53 -27.15 9.50
CA PHE A 61 -16.43 -26.00 10.41
C PHE A 61 -17.57 -25.98 11.46
N GLU A 62 -18.78 -26.43 11.14
CA GLU A 62 -19.89 -26.56 12.09
C GLU A 62 -19.60 -27.53 13.22
N ASP A 63 -18.79 -28.57 12.95
CA ASP A 63 -18.37 -29.49 13.98
C ASP A 63 -17.39 -28.87 14.97
N PHE A 64 -16.61 -27.88 14.55
CA PHE A 64 -15.80 -27.03 15.45
C PHE A 64 -16.70 -26.06 16.22
N VAL A 65 -17.71 -25.48 15.60
CA VAL A 65 -18.71 -24.63 16.27
C VAL A 65 -19.41 -25.40 17.40
N ALA A 66 -19.73 -26.68 17.18
CA ALA A 66 -20.36 -27.53 18.19
C ALA A 66 -19.48 -27.88 19.40
N LEU A 67 -18.17 -27.54 19.36
CA LEU A 67 -17.22 -27.69 20.46
C LEU A 67 -17.21 -26.49 21.42
N LYS A 68 -17.78 -25.37 21.05
CA LYS A 68 -17.77 -24.14 21.87
C LYS A 68 -18.31 -24.41 23.28
N GLY A 69 -17.57 -23.96 24.27
CA GLY A 69 -17.89 -24.12 25.67
C GLY A 69 -17.61 -25.50 26.27
N LYS A 70 -17.16 -26.49 25.48
CA LYS A 70 -16.78 -27.80 26.00
C LYS A 70 -15.39 -27.78 26.61
N THR A 71 -15.20 -28.49 27.74
CA THR A 71 -13.94 -28.54 28.48
C THR A 71 -12.79 -29.20 27.71
N ASN A 72 -13.10 -30.10 26.76
CA ASN A 72 -12.15 -30.81 25.90
C ASN A 72 -12.05 -30.19 24.49
N ILE A 73 -12.40 -28.91 24.32
CA ILE A 73 -12.46 -28.27 23.02
C ILE A 73 -11.12 -28.37 22.25
N GLY A 74 -9.98 -28.15 22.90
CA GLY A 74 -8.66 -28.20 22.26
C GLY A 74 -8.30 -29.60 21.78
N GLU A 75 -8.51 -30.65 22.62
CA GLU A 75 -8.28 -32.05 22.27
C GLU A 75 -9.09 -32.46 21.05
N GLU A 76 -10.38 -32.14 21.04
CA GLU A 76 -11.27 -32.48 19.92
C GLU A 76 -10.90 -31.68 18.65
N MET A 77 -10.46 -30.44 18.78
CA MET A 77 -9.93 -29.68 17.63
C MET A 77 -8.69 -30.37 17.06
N ASN A 78 -7.72 -30.77 17.89
CA ASN A 78 -6.52 -31.46 17.45
C ASN A 78 -6.85 -32.79 16.74
N LYS A 79 -7.82 -33.58 17.25
CA LYS A 79 -8.28 -34.83 16.61
C LYS A 79 -8.86 -34.60 15.22
N LYS A 80 -9.72 -33.58 15.07
CA LYS A 80 -10.33 -33.24 13.78
C LYS A 80 -9.29 -32.75 12.79
N MET A 81 -8.31 -31.96 13.23
CA MET A 81 -7.20 -31.53 12.38
C MET A 81 -6.32 -32.67 11.92
N ALA A 82 -6.03 -33.63 12.80
CA ALA A 82 -5.29 -34.85 12.44
C ALA A 82 -6.05 -35.70 11.39
N ALA A 83 -7.37 -35.88 11.55
CA ALA A 83 -8.19 -36.60 10.58
C ALA A 83 -8.24 -35.90 9.19
N LEU A 84 -8.33 -34.54 9.17
CA LEU A 84 -8.25 -33.77 7.94
C LEU A 84 -6.87 -33.91 7.26
N ALA A 85 -5.80 -33.93 8.04
CA ALA A 85 -4.45 -34.07 7.52
C ALA A 85 -4.24 -35.46 6.89
N GLU A 86 -4.68 -36.52 7.57
CA GLU A 86 -4.55 -37.90 7.10
C GLU A 86 -5.35 -38.11 5.79
N ALA A 87 -6.60 -37.65 5.72
CA ALA A 87 -7.44 -37.81 4.54
C ALA A 87 -6.86 -37.12 3.28
N ASN A 88 -6.07 -36.06 3.44
CA ASN A 88 -5.57 -35.22 2.33
C ASN A 88 -4.04 -35.24 2.16
N GLN A 89 -3.31 -36.11 2.83
CA GLN A 89 -1.84 -36.16 2.82
C GLN A 89 -1.20 -34.79 3.22
N LEU A 90 -1.81 -34.16 4.23
CA LEU A 90 -1.40 -32.87 4.77
C LEU A 90 -0.70 -33.01 6.12
N GLU A 91 -0.05 -34.15 6.39
CA GLU A 91 0.68 -34.38 7.63
C GLU A 91 1.76 -33.31 7.80
N GLY A 92 1.84 -32.74 9.00
CA GLY A 92 2.77 -31.67 9.33
C GLY A 92 2.37 -30.28 8.82
N VAL A 93 1.25 -30.14 8.11
CA VAL A 93 0.71 -28.84 7.67
C VAL A 93 0.14 -28.04 8.85
N PHE A 94 -0.54 -28.73 9.76
CA PHE A 94 -1.15 -28.08 10.92
C PHE A 94 -0.21 -28.14 12.13
N VAL A 95 0.43 -27.00 12.42
CA VAL A 95 1.44 -26.89 13.49
C VAL A 95 0.82 -26.41 14.81
N ALA A 96 -0.41 -25.84 14.75
CA ALA A 96 -1.09 -25.33 15.94
C ALA A 96 -1.53 -26.50 16.86
N ASP A 97 -1.10 -26.45 18.13
CA ASP A 97 -1.57 -27.33 19.17
C ASP A 97 -2.62 -26.60 20.03
N PHE A 98 -3.89 -26.99 19.88
CA PHE A 98 -5.02 -26.39 20.59
C PHE A 98 -5.11 -26.83 22.07
N GLU A 99 -4.22 -27.70 22.53
CA GLU A 99 -4.07 -28.08 23.94
C GLU A 99 -2.92 -27.37 24.67
N ASP A 100 -2.15 -26.53 23.98
CA ASP A 100 -1.01 -25.80 24.55
C ASP A 100 -1.47 -24.76 25.60
N ASP A 101 -1.42 -25.18 26.88
CA ASP A 101 -1.78 -24.34 28.02
C ASP A 101 -0.89 -23.11 28.20
N ALA A 102 0.34 -23.16 27.71
CA ALA A 102 1.27 -22.03 27.82
C ALA A 102 0.89 -20.89 26.89
N LYS A 103 0.25 -21.21 25.77
CA LYS A 103 -0.14 -20.24 24.73
C LYS A 103 -1.60 -19.81 24.85
N LEU A 104 -2.51 -20.74 25.13
CA LEU A 104 -3.96 -20.53 25.11
C LEU A 104 -4.60 -20.29 26.47
N GLY A 105 -3.82 -20.38 27.56
CA GLY A 105 -4.33 -20.33 28.91
C GLY A 105 -4.81 -21.69 29.42
N LYS A 106 -5.26 -21.78 30.69
CA LYS A 106 -5.66 -23.04 31.34
C LYS A 106 -7.16 -23.08 31.64
N GLY A 107 -7.72 -24.27 31.56
CA GLY A 107 -9.08 -24.53 31.98
C GLY A 107 -10.10 -23.64 31.28
N LYS A 108 -10.80 -22.79 32.00
CA LYS A 108 -11.83 -21.90 31.45
C LYS A 108 -11.28 -20.88 30.45
N ASP A 109 -10.11 -20.34 30.71
CA ASP A 109 -9.52 -19.31 29.82
C ASP A 109 -9.25 -19.90 28.44
N LYS A 110 -8.70 -21.12 28.34
CA LYS A 110 -8.52 -21.84 27.07
C LYS A 110 -9.86 -22.07 26.36
N VAL A 111 -10.88 -22.52 27.07
CA VAL A 111 -12.21 -22.77 26.49
C VAL A 111 -12.82 -21.46 25.97
N ASP A 112 -12.70 -20.36 26.71
CA ASP A 112 -13.23 -19.06 26.31
C ASP A 112 -12.47 -18.51 25.09
N THR A 113 -11.13 -18.57 25.07
CA THR A 113 -10.29 -18.13 23.95
C THR A 113 -10.63 -18.88 22.65
N LEU A 114 -10.66 -20.20 22.69
CA LEU A 114 -10.98 -21.01 21.51
C LEU A 114 -12.45 -20.84 21.07
N SER A 115 -13.39 -20.71 22.00
CA SER A 115 -14.79 -20.46 21.68
C SER A 115 -14.99 -19.08 21.03
N ASN A 116 -14.28 -18.07 21.50
CA ASN A 116 -14.32 -16.72 20.92
C ASN A 116 -13.69 -16.70 19.53
N LEU A 117 -12.56 -17.38 19.35
CA LEU A 117 -11.90 -17.48 18.05
C LEU A 117 -12.80 -18.15 17.01
N ILE A 118 -13.44 -19.27 17.34
CA ILE A 118 -14.44 -19.92 16.47
C ILE A 118 -15.63 -18.97 16.19
N ALA A 119 -16.11 -18.22 17.21
CA ALA A 119 -17.24 -17.31 17.05
C ALA A 119 -16.97 -16.15 16.08
N ILE A 120 -15.73 -15.70 15.96
CA ILE A 120 -15.36 -14.67 14.98
C ILE A 120 -15.55 -15.21 13.55
N PHE A 121 -15.15 -16.45 13.29
CA PHE A 121 -15.31 -17.10 11.98
C PHE A 121 -16.76 -17.51 11.66
N GLN A 122 -17.69 -17.41 12.61
CA GLN A 122 -19.12 -17.57 12.35
C GLN A 122 -19.80 -16.31 11.80
N ASN A 123 -19.07 -15.22 11.61
CA ASN A 123 -19.61 -13.99 11.04
C ASN A 123 -20.07 -14.25 9.60
N ASP A 124 -21.28 -13.84 9.25
CA ASP A 124 -21.85 -13.98 7.91
C ASP A 124 -21.02 -13.30 6.82
N ASN A 125 -20.19 -12.33 7.18
CA ASN A 125 -19.23 -11.69 6.28
C ASN A 125 -18.01 -12.59 5.95
N LEU A 126 -17.88 -13.77 6.57
CA LEU A 126 -16.84 -14.78 6.31
C LEU A 126 -17.44 -16.01 5.61
N ASP A 127 -18.25 -15.78 4.59
CA ASP A 127 -18.76 -16.85 3.70
C ASP A 127 -17.86 -16.94 2.46
N PHE A 128 -17.12 -18.04 2.36
CA PHE A 128 -16.19 -18.33 1.26
C PHE A 128 -16.78 -19.27 0.20
N SER A 129 -18.07 -19.57 0.27
CA SER A 129 -18.74 -20.46 -0.69
C SER A 129 -18.72 -19.90 -2.13
N LYS A 130 -18.68 -18.57 -2.28
CA LYS A 130 -18.70 -17.89 -3.58
C LYS A 130 -17.68 -16.75 -3.63
N ASN A 131 -16.95 -16.67 -4.73
CA ASN A 131 -16.18 -15.47 -5.06
C ASN A 131 -17.11 -14.35 -5.50
N ARG A 132 -16.72 -13.08 -5.27
CA ARG A 132 -17.46 -11.86 -5.69
C ARG A 132 -17.54 -11.73 -7.22
N ALA A 133 -16.53 -12.26 -7.94
CA ALA A 133 -16.45 -12.33 -9.39
C ALA A 133 -15.58 -13.53 -9.79
N ALA A 134 -15.62 -13.93 -11.07
CA ALA A 134 -14.84 -15.05 -11.58
C ALA A 134 -13.32 -14.86 -11.47
N ASP A 135 -12.84 -13.61 -11.48
CA ASP A 135 -11.44 -13.23 -11.36
C ASP A 135 -11.04 -12.79 -9.94
N ASP A 136 -11.95 -12.94 -8.95
CA ASP A 136 -11.71 -12.56 -7.56
C ASP A 136 -11.02 -13.68 -6.76
N ASP A 137 -10.09 -13.29 -5.92
CA ASP A 137 -9.38 -14.17 -4.99
C ASP A 137 -9.42 -13.59 -3.57
N LEU A 138 -10.64 -13.48 -3.05
CA LEU A 138 -10.90 -12.85 -1.76
C LEU A 138 -10.16 -13.54 -0.61
N ILE A 139 -10.11 -14.86 -0.63
CA ILE A 139 -9.45 -15.63 0.43
C ILE A 139 -7.93 -15.55 0.34
N GLY A 140 -7.38 -15.55 -0.88
CA GLY A 140 -5.96 -15.36 -1.08
C GLY A 140 -5.50 -13.97 -0.66
N ASP A 141 -6.28 -12.94 -0.99
CA ASP A 141 -6.04 -11.58 -0.49
C ASP A 141 -6.10 -11.51 1.05
N ALA A 142 -7.02 -12.26 1.68
CA ALA A 142 -7.12 -12.36 3.14
C ALA A 142 -5.89 -13.04 3.77
N TYR A 143 -5.45 -14.14 3.17
CA TYR A 143 -4.24 -14.85 3.60
C TYR A 143 -3.00 -13.96 3.47
N GLU A 144 -2.81 -13.30 2.34
CA GLU A 144 -1.68 -12.40 2.13
C GLU A 144 -1.69 -11.21 3.10
N TYR A 145 -2.87 -10.65 3.37
CA TYR A 145 -3.04 -9.59 4.37
C TYR A 145 -2.55 -10.05 5.75
N LEU A 146 -2.97 -11.24 6.19
CA LEU A 146 -2.53 -11.81 7.45
C LEU A 146 -1.01 -12.06 7.46
N MET A 147 -0.47 -12.67 6.40
CA MET A 147 0.97 -12.97 6.28
C MET A 147 1.83 -11.71 6.29
N LYS A 148 1.42 -10.65 5.60
CA LYS A 148 2.10 -9.33 5.61
C LYS A 148 2.16 -8.77 7.04
N ASN A 149 1.05 -8.78 7.76
CA ASN A 149 0.97 -8.25 9.11
C ASN A 149 1.79 -9.08 10.11
N PHE A 150 1.71 -10.41 10.02
CA PHE A 150 2.53 -11.31 10.86
C PHE A 150 4.03 -11.12 10.62
N ALA A 151 4.46 -10.93 9.37
CA ALA A 151 5.85 -10.64 9.03
C ALA A 151 6.30 -9.28 9.62
N THR A 152 5.40 -8.31 9.69
CA THR A 152 5.69 -6.98 10.26
C THR A 152 5.80 -7.03 11.79
N GLU A 153 4.88 -7.72 12.47
CA GLU A 153 4.84 -7.77 13.95
C GLU A 153 5.91 -8.68 14.56
N SER A 154 6.25 -9.80 13.89
CA SER A 154 7.15 -10.80 14.49
C SER A 154 8.59 -10.31 14.67
N GLY A 155 9.03 -9.29 13.93
CA GLY A 155 10.36 -8.67 14.07
C GLY A 155 11.59 -9.60 13.97
N LYS A 156 11.37 -10.92 14.11
CA LYS A 156 12.37 -11.98 14.23
C LYS A 156 12.61 -12.76 12.92
N SER A 157 11.71 -12.68 11.97
CA SER A 157 11.84 -13.41 10.72
C SER A 157 12.84 -12.67 9.78
N LYS A 158 13.93 -13.31 9.51
CA LYS A 158 15.02 -12.84 8.63
C LYS A 158 14.62 -12.76 7.15
N GLY A 159 13.52 -12.10 6.77
CA GLY A 159 13.11 -11.94 5.37
C GLY A 159 12.85 -13.24 4.58
N GLN A 160 12.82 -14.37 5.26
CA GLN A 160 12.80 -15.71 4.66
C GLN A 160 11.39 -16.25 4.38
N PHE A 161 10.34 -15.63 4.94
CA PHE A 161 8.99 -16.20 4.87
C PHE A 161 8.06 -15.52 3.87
N TYR A 162 8.34 -14.28 3.49
CA TYR A 162 7.41 -13.52 2.67
C TYR A 162 8.15 -12.53 1.75
N THR A 163 7.93 -12.69 0.46
CA THR A 163 8.38 -11.72 -0.54
C THR A 163 7.32 -10.64 -0.70
N PRO A 164 7.68 -9.34 -0.64
CA PRO A 164 6.70 -8.27 -0.86
C PRO A 164 5.92 -8.47 -2.17
N ALA A 165 4.59 -8.34 -2.11
CA ALA A 165 3.71 -8.62 -3.24
C ALA A 165 4.04 -7.77 -4.48
N GLU A 166 4.45 -6.53 -4.26
CA GLU A 166 4.88 -5.61 -5.31
C GLU A 166 6.14 -6.10 -6.06
N VAL A 167 7.11 -6.69 -5.34
CA VAL A 167 8.32 -7.27 -5.95
C VAL A 167 7.97 -8.55 -6.70
N SER A 168 7.09 -9.39 -6.14
CA SER A 168 6.60 -10.61 -6.80
C SER A 168 5.91 -10.29 -8.13
N ARG A 169 5.11 -9.21 -8.18
CA ARG A 169 4.45 -8.73 -9.40
C ARG A 169 5.45 -8.25 -10.45
N VAL A 170 6.49 -7.52 -10.04
CA VAL A 170 7.58 -7.14 -10.98
C VAL A 170 8.22 -8.38 -11.56
N MET A 171 8.62 -9.35 -10.72
CA MET A 171 9.28 -10.59 -11.19
C MET A 171 8.42 -11.36 -12.19
N ALA A 172 7.14 -11.55 -11.88
CA ALA A 172 6.21 -12.28 -12.73
C ALA A 172 6.07 -11.63 -14.13
N LYS A 173 5.99 -10.30 -14.17
CA LYS A 173 5.82 -9.54 -15.43
C LYS A 173 7.11 -9.48 -16.27
N VAL A 174 8.28 -9.35 -15.64
CA VAL A 174 9.55 -9.23 -16.39
C VAL A 174 10.02 -10.54 -17.02
N ILE A 175 9.61 -11.70 -16.51
CA ILE A 175 9.90 -12.99 -17.14
C ILE A 175 8.90 -13.40 -18.22
N GLY A 176 7.88 -12.56 -18.46
CA GLY A 176 6.96 -12.75 -19.59
C GLY A 176 5.97 -13.90 -19.43
N LEU A 177 5.49 -14.16 -18.21
CA LEU A 177 4.53 -15.23 -17.93
C LEU A 177 3.22 -15.10 -18.70
N SER A 178 2.79 -13.89 -19.00
CA SER A 178 1.59 -13.62 -19.82
C SER A 178 1.68 -14.18 -21.25
N ASN A 179 2.88 -14.50 -21.74
CA ASN A 179 3.11 -15.11 -23.04
C ASN A 179 3.13 -16.65 -23.02
N ALA A 180 2.99 -17.26 -21.85
CA ALA A 180 2.95 -18.72 -21.74
C ALA A 180 1.65 -19.27 -22.36
N LYS A 181 1.78 -20.17 -23.35
CA LYS A 181 0.66 -20.66 -24.19
C LYS A 181 0.36 -22.15 -24.04
N ASN A 182 1.07 -22.85 -23.15
CA ASN A 182 0.98 -24.30 -23.08
C ASN A 182 0.05 -24.82 -21.98
N GLY A 183 -0.71 -23.95 -21.32
CA GLY A 183 -1.61 -24.31 -20.21
C GLY A 183 -0.88 -25.07 -19.10
N LYS A 184 -1.52 -26.07 -18.53
CA LYS A 184 -0.95 -26.92 -17.47
C LYS A 184 0.33 -27.69 -17.82
N ARG A 185 0.79 -27.69 -19.08
CA ARG A 185 2.11 -28.21 -19.46
C ARG A 185 3.23 -27.22 -19.19
N THR A 186 2.91 -25.93 -19.02
CA THR A 186 3.86 -24.94 -18.51
C THR A 186 4.22 -25.29 -17.08
N THR A 187 5.49 -25.28 -16.75
CA THR A 187 5.97 -25.58 -15.41
C THR A 187 6.63 -24.36 -14.78
N ILE A 188 6.22 -24.04 -13.54
CA ILE A 188 6.82 -22.98 -12.75
C ILE A 188 7.42 -23.56 -11.46
N TYR A 189 8.60 -23.10 -11.08
CA TYR A 189 9.32 -23.61 -9.92
C TYR A 189 9.89 -22.50 -9.05
N ASP A 190 9.81 -22.67 -7.74
CA ASP A 190 10.54 -21.89 -6.75
C ASP A 190 11.36 -22.82 -5.85
N PRO A 191 12.69 -22.79 -5.92
CA PRO A 191 13.59 -23.61 -5.11
C PRO A 191 13.63 -23.23 -3.62
N THR A 192 13.03 -22.11 -3.22
CA THR A 192 13.00 -21.55 -1.86
C THR A 192 11.65 -20.91 -1.59
N CYS A 193 10.57 -21.66 -1.81
CA CYS A 193 9.24 -21.09 -1.99
C CYS A 193 8.64 -20.40 -0.77
N GLY A 194 9.20 -20.59 0.42
CA GLY A 194 8.67 -19.99 1.63
C GLY A 194 7.18 -20.33 1.82
N SER A 195 6.33 -19.32 1.99
CA SER A 195 4.88 -19.48 2.06
C SER A 195 4.19 -19.76 0.71
N GLY A 196 4.92 -19.83 -0.40
CA GLY A 196 4.38 -20.01 -1.74
C GLY A 196 3.81 -18.75 -2.41
N SER A 197 3.79 -17.61 -1.73
CA SER A 197 3.16 -16.37 -2.24
C SER A 197 3.77 -15.89 -3.55
N LEU A 198 5.10 -16.03 -3.75
CA LEU A 198 5.75 -15.67 -5.01
C LEU A 198 5.27 -16.55 -6.18
N LEU A 199 5.13 -17.87 -5.95
CA LEU A 199 4.61 -18.82 -6.95
C LEU A 199 3.18 -18.48 -7.34
N LEU A 200 2.31 -18.19 -6.37
CA LEU A 200 0.92 -17.83 -6.63
C LEU A 200 0.80 -16.52 -7.40
N ARG A 201 1.59 -15.52 -7.05
CA ARG A 201 1.62 -14.25 -7.82
C ARG A 201 2.10 -14.46 -9.26
N ALA A 202 3.09 -15.32 -9.45
CA ALA A 202 3.55 -15.69 -10.79
C ALA A 202 2.47 -16.45 -11.56
N MET A 203 1.75 -17.36 -10.88
CA MET A 203 0.64 -18.12 -11.47
C MET A 203 -0.49 -17.22 -11.96
N CYS A 204 -0.84 -16.16 -11.25
CA CYS A 204 -1.86 -15.18 -11.65
C CYS A 204 -1.55 -14.46 -12.98
N GLU A 205 -0.29 -14.43 -13.41
CA GLU A 205 0.11 -13.82 -14.70
C GLU A 205 0.09 -14.82 -15.86
N ILE A 206 -0.20 -16.10 -15.63
CA ILE A 206 -0.25 -17.16 -16.67
C ILE A 206 -1.70 -17.37 -17.10
N PRO A 207 -2.10 -17.01 -18.35
CA PRO A 207 -3.51 -17.02 -18.76
C PRO A 207 -4.18 -18.38 -18.67
N ASP A 208 -3.47 -19.44 -19.07
CA ASP A 208 -4.02 -20.80 -19.17
C ASP A 208 -3.59 -21.72 -18.00
N GLY A 209 -3.02 -21.13 -16.94
CA GLY A 209 -2.49 -21.85 -15.81
C GLY A 209 -1.16 -22.57 -16.08
N ALA A 210 -0.58 -23.13 -15.02
CA ALA A 210 0.66 -23.90 -15.07
C ALA A 210 0.64 -25.02 -14.02
N THR A 211 1.66 -25.91 -14.06
CA THR A 211 1.94 -26.84 -12.97
C THR A 211 2.97 -26.21 -12.05
N ILE A 212 2.63 -26.11 -10.77
CA ILE A 212 3.43 -25.45 -9.74
C ILE A 212 4.32 -26.45 -9.02
N TYR A 213 5.59 -26.11 -8.86
CA TYR A 213 6.58 -26.84 -8.09
C TYR A 213 7.23 -25.89 -7.08
N GLY A 214 7.35 -26.33 -5.82
CA GLY A 214 8.02 -25.53 -4.78
C GLY A 214 8.87 -26.40 -3.88
N GLN A 215 10.02 -25.92 -3.45
CA GLN A 215 10.84 -26.57 -2.44
C GLN A 215 11.12 -25.63 -1.30
N GLU A 216 10.96 -26.12 -0.06
CA GLU A 216 11.25 -25.36 1.15
C GLU A 216 11.94 -26.26 2.19
N LYS A 217 12.88 -25.68 2.91
CA LYS A 217 13.67 -26.41 3.89
C LYS A 217 12.96 -26.61 5.21
N ASP A 218 12.24 -25.58 5.68
CA ASP A 218 11.53 -25.59 6.95
C ASP A 218 10.16 -26.27 6.83
N ASN A 219 9.94 -27.33 7.63
CA ASN A 219 8.72 -28.12 7.56
C ASN A 219 7.46 -27.32 7.91
N ALA A 220 7.51 -26.43 8.89
CA ALA A 220 6.37 -25.60 9.26
C ALA A 220 5.99 -24.64 8.11
N THR A 221 7.00 -24.10 7.42
CA THR A 221 6.82 -23.22 6.26
C THR A 221 6.28 -23.99 5.05
N VAL A 222 6.66 -25.27 4.85
CA VAL A 222 6.04 -26.15 3.84
C VAL A 222 4.54 -26.30 4.10
N GLY A 223 4.15 -26.48 5.37
CA GLY A 223 2.74 -26.53 5.75
C GLY A 223 1.98 -25.25 5.36
N LEU A 224 2.56 -24.10 5.66
CA LEU A 224 1.99 -22.80 5.25
C LEU A 224 1.87 -22.66 3.72
N ALA A 225 2.89 -23.11 2.97
CA ALA A 225 2.85 -23.08 1.51
C ALA A 225 1.73 -23.97 0.95
N LYS A 226 1.58 -25.21 1.45
CA LYS A 226 0.51 -26.11 1.02
C LYS A 226 -0.87 -25.53 1.33
N MET A 227 -1.08 -24.99 2.54
CA MET A 227 -2.35 -24.31 2.87
C MET A 227 -2.61 -23.14 1.91
N ASN A 228 -1.60 -22.32 1.64
CA ASN A 228 -1.72 -21.19 0.73
C ASN A 228 -2.11 -21.63 -0.68
N MET A 229 -1.49 -22.67 -1.22
CA MET A 229 -1.87 -23.25 -2.52
C MET A 229 -3.33 -23.68 -2.56
N ILE A 230 -3.80 -24.41 -1.54
CA ILE A 230 -5.19 -24.86 -1.45
C ILE A 230 -6.17 -23.68 -1.35
N LEU A 231 -5.86 -22.66 -0.55
CA LEU A 231 -6.69 -21.46 -0.41
C LEU A 231 -6.86 -20.71 -1.74
N HIS A 232 -5.86 -20.76 -2.61
CA HIS A 232 -5.90 -20.19 -3.97
C HIS A 232 -6.41 -21.16 -5.05
N GLY A 233 -6.90 -22.36 -4.67
CA GLY A 233 -7.43 -23.34 -5.60
C GLY A 233 -6.37 -24.17 -6.34
N GLU A 234 -5.09 -24.00 -6.03
CA GLU A 234 -3.96 -24.73 -6.63
C GLU A 234 -3.66 -26.03 -5.86
N ILE A 235 -4.66 -26.86 -5.71
CA ILE A 235 -4.60 -28.10 -4.91
C ILE A 235 -3.59 -29.14 -5.44
N TYR A 236 -3.19 -29.05 -6.70
CA TYR A 236 -2.24 -29.94 -7.35
C TYR A 236 -0.81 -29.43 -7.35
N ALA A 237 -0.53 -28.33 -6.63
CA ALA A 237 0.83 -27.81 -6.49
C ALA A 237 1.73 -28.83 -5.76
N ASP A 238 2.88 -29.16 -6.35
CA ASP A 238 3.85 -30.10 -5.76
C ASP A 238 4.85 -29.32 -4.88
N ILE A 239 4.56 -29.22 -3.58
CA ILE A 239 5.41 -28.56 -2.59
C ILE A 239 6.13 -29.61 -1.75
N LYS A 240 7.47 -29.64 -1.84
CA LYS A 240 8.32 -30.62 -1.14
C LYS A 240 9.21 -29.98 -0.09
N GLN A 241 9.39 -30.72 1.01
CA GLN A 241 10.33 -30.37 2.06
C GLN A 241 11.73 -30.89 1.69
N GLY A 242 12.75 -30.03 1.78
CA GLY A 242 14.14 -30.42 1.57
C GLY A 242 15.07 -29.22 1.39
N ASP A 243 16.35 -29.43 1.68
CA ASP A 243 17.42 -28.44 1.46
C ASP A 243 17.80 -28.41 -0.03
N THR A 244 17.42 -27.38 -0.73
CA THR A 244 17.57 -27.23 -2.19
C THR A 244 19.01 -27.45 -2.69
N ILE A 245 19.98 -27.08 -1.90
CA ILE A 245 21.37 -27.22 -2.29
C ILE A 245 21.91 -28.61 -1.96
N ASN A 246 21.60 -29.15 -0.77
CA ASN A 246 22.17 -30.40 -0.29
C ASN A 246 21.28 -31.62 -0.56
N ASP A 247 19.98 -31.41 -0.75
CA ASP A 247 18.98 -32.46 -0.96
C ASP A 247 17.85 -31.95 -1.89
N PRO A 248 18.17 -31.70 -3.18
CA PRO A 248 17.13 -31.28 -4.14
C PRO A 248 16.13 -32.41 -4.35
N GLN A 249 14.84 -32.06 -4.25
CA GLN A 249 13.73 -33.00 -4.29
C GLN A 249 13.14 -33.22 -5.69
N PHE A 250 13.42 -32.31 -6.63
CA PHE A 250 12.94 -32.41 -8.01
C PHE A 250 14.03 -32.92 -8.92
N LYS A 251 13.93 -34.21 -9.26
CA LYS A 251 14.90 -34.95 -10.09
C LYS A 251 14.18 -35.72 -11.18
N GLU A 252 14.86 -35.90 -12.30
CA GLU A 252 14.52 -36.81 -13.36
C GLU A 252 15.73 -37.71 -13.56
N GLU A 253 15.61 -38.96 -13.15
CA GLU A 253 16.74 -39.92 -13.00
C GLU A 253 17.82 -39.32 -12.08
N ASP A 254 19.06 -39.20 -12.56
CA ASP A 254 20.22 -38.66 -11.81
C ASP A 254 20.45 -37.16 -12.06
N GLN A 255 19.54 -36.44 -12.74
CA GLN A 255 19.63 -35.02 -13.06
C GLN A 255 18.57 -34.21 -12.35
N LEU A 256 18.83 -32.92 -12.18
CA LEU A 256 17.80 -32.00 -11.74
C LEU A 256 16.72 -31.88 -12.80
N LYS A 257 15.46 -31.94 -12.36
CA LYS A 257 14.30 -31.62 -13.20
C LYS A 257 14.41 -30.20 -13.72
N THR A 258 13.97 -29.98 -14.98
CA THR A 258 14.03 -28.65 -15.61
C THR A 258 12.64 -28.07 -15.80
N PHE A 259 12.52 -26.75 -15.65
CA PHE A 259 11.27 -26.00 -15.64
C PHE A 259 11.27 -24.90 -16.71
N ASP A 260 10.06 -24.51 -17.17
CA ASP A 260 9.90 -23.44 -18.14
C ASP A 260 10.18 -22.07 -17.50
N TYR A 261 9.69 -21.87 -16.29
CA TYR A 261 9.87 -20.62 -15.52
C TYR A 261 10.34 -20.93 -14.12
N ILE A 262 11.22 -20.06 -13.60
CA ILE A 262 11.67 -20.13 -12.20
C ILE A 262 11.60 -18.74 -11.60
N VAL A 263 11.00 -18.64 -10.43
CA VAL A 263 11.01 -17.44 -9.59
C VAL A 263 11.60 -17.79 -8.24
N ALA A 264 12.46 -16.94 -7.69
CA ALA A 264 13.09 -17.27 -6.42
C ALA A 264 13.47 -16.03 -5.62
N ASN A 265 13.26 -16.10 -4.30
CA ASN A 265 13.81 -15.19 -3.31
C ASN A 265 14.60 -16.01 -2.27
N PRO A 266 15.81 -16.49 -2.61
CA PRO A 266 16.58 -17.30 -1.70
C PRO A 266 17.07 -16.53 -0.47
N PRO A 267 17.37 -17.19 0.65
CA PRO A 267 17.87 -16.54 1.84
C PRO A 267 19.20 -15.85 1.56
N PHE A 268 19.31 -14.54 1.88
CA PHE A 268 20.47 -13.72 1.56
C PHE A 268 21.70 -14.11 2.36
N SER A 269 22.83 -14.22 1.67
CA SER A 269 24.17 -14.43 2.25
C SER A 269 24.23 -15.60 3.25
N THR A 270 23.59 -16.70 2.88
CA THR A 270 23.56 -17.92 3.70
C THR A 270 24.96 -18.46 3.91
N LYS A 271 25.35 -18.62 5.18
CA LYS A 271 26.64 -19.18 5.59
C LYS A 271 26.52 -20.71 5.70
N SER A 272 27.64 -21.41 5.49
CA SER A 272 27.71 -22.86 5.64
C SER A 272 26.61 -23.60 4.89
N TRP A 273 26.31 -23.10 3.68
CA TRP A 273 25.26 -23.62 2.80
C TRP A 273 25.58 -25.02 2.25
N LEU A 274 26.84 -25.40 2.20
CA LEU A 274 27.33 -26.71 1.76
C LEU A 274 27.73 -27.56 2.98
N LYS A 275 27.09 -28.72 3.14
CA LYS A 275 27.38 -29.63 4.28
C LYS A 275 28.66 -30.45 4.10
N SER A 276 29.09 -30.69 2.87
CA SER A 276 30.38 -31.35 2.58
C SER A 276 31.08 -30.68 1.40
N ALA A 277 32.32 -30.25 1.58
CA ALA A 277 33.09 -29.63 0.51
C ALA A 277 33.49 -30.68 -0.54
N LYS A 278 32.61 -30.89 -1.52
CA LYS A 278 32.97 -31.67 -2.73
C LYS A 278 33.48 -30.68 -3.77
N ALA A 279 34.64 -31.00 -4.35
CA ALA A 279 35.24 -30.19 -5.43
C ALA A 279 34.32 -30.11 -6.67
N GLU A 280 33.54 -31.14 -6.90
CA GLU A 280 32.51 -31.19 -7.94
C GLU A 280 31.16 -31.50 -7.36
N ASP A 281 30.13 -30.78 -7.88
CA ASP A 281 28.74 -30.99 -7.53
C ASP A 281 28.15 -32.18 -8.32
N GLU A 282 27.40 -33.02 -7.63
CA GLU A 282 26.72 -34.21 -8.21
C GLU A 282 25.80 -33.82 -9.40
N TYR A 283 25.23 -32.62 -9.37
CA TYR A 283 24.31 -32.16 -10.42
C TYR A 283 24.99 -31.19 -11.41
N HIS A 284 26.32 -31.09 -11.37
CA HIS A 284 27.08 -30.21 -12.23
C HIS A 284 26.69 -28.75 -12.18
N ARG A 285 26.35 -28.24 -10.99
CA ARG A 285 26.04 -26.80 -10.77
C ARG A 285 27.31 -25.97 -10.70
N TRP A 286 28.40 -26.51 -10.14
CA TRP A 286 29.74 -25.93 -10.05
C TRP A 286 30.78 -27.04 -10.07
N GLY A 287 32.07 -26.69 -10.22
CA GLY A 287 33.20 -27.60 -10.18
C GLY A 287 34.24 -27.33 -11.26
N GLU A 288 35.43 -27.86 -11.07
CA GLU A 288 36.57 -27.69 -12.01
C GLU A 288 36.29 -28.33 -13.38
N GLY A 289 35.65 -29.49 -13.42
CA GLY A 289 35.32 -30.20 -14.67
C GLY A 289 34.42 -29.40 -15.62
N ILE A 290 33.59 -28.50 -15.11
CA ILE A 290 32.71 -27.62 -15.91
C ILE A 290 33.21 -26.17 -15.92
N LYS A 291 34.40 -25.91 -15.34
CA LYS A 291 35.03 -24.58 -15.28
C LYS A 291 34.20 -23.49 -14.60
N ILE A 292 33.32 -23.89 -13.68
CA ILE A 292 32.54 -22.95 -12.86
C ILE A 292 33.13 -22.97 -11.45
N GLY A 293 33.49 -21.80 -10.93
CA GLY A 293 34.03 -21.69 -9.58
C GLY A 293 33.01 -22.16 -8.51
N ILE A 294 33.53 -22.70 -7.40
CA ILE A 294 32.69 -23.07 -6.25
C ILE A 294 32.28 -21.79 -5.53
N PRO A 295 30.96 -21.55 -5.29
CA PRO A 295 30.52 -20.39 -4.52
C PRO A 295 31.17 -20.35 -3.13
N PRO A 296 31.48 -19.15 -2.57
CA PRO A 296 32.13 -19.04 -1.28
C PRO A 296 31.31 -19.67 -0.14
N GLU A 297 31.96 -20.40 0.76
CA GLU A 297 31.30 -21.03 1.91
C GLU A 297 30.49 -20.02 2.78
N LYS A 298 31.02 -18.80 2.91
CA LYS A 298 30.38 -17.73 3.70
C LYS A 298 29.21 -17.06 3.00
N ASN A 299 28.94 -17.42 1.75
CA ASN A 299 27.95 -16.73 0.93
C ASN A 299 27.36 -17.63 -0.17
N GLY A 300 26.20 -18.20 0.11
CA GLY A 300 25.49 -19.13 -0.78
C GLY A 300 24.70 -18.49 -1.91
N ASP A 301 24.73 -17.18 -2.09
CA ASP A 301 23.89 -16.48 -3.09
C ASP A 301 24.03 -17.08 -4.49
N TYR A 302 25.28 -17.31 -4.94
CA TYR A 302 25.53 -17.94 -6.24
C TYR A 302 25.23 -19.44 -6.28
N ALA A 303 25.20 -20.14 -5.16
CA ALA A 303 24.82 -21.56 -5.15
C ALA A 303 23.34 -21.72 -5.57
N PHE A 304 22.48 -20.85 -5.04
CA PHE A 304 21.07 -20.81 -5.45
C PHE A 304 20.90 -20.36 -6.91
N LEU A 305 21.64 -19.35 -7.35
CA LEU A 305 21.58 -18.88 -8.74
C LEU A 305 22.01 -19.99 -9.73
N LEU A 306 23.07 -20.72 -9.43
CA LEU A 306 23.55 -21.85 -10.25
C LEU A 306 22.58 -23.03 -10.23
N HIS A 307 21.90 -23.30 -9.09
CA HIS A 307 20.82 -24.28 -9.02
C HIS A 307 19.66 -23.89 -9.96
N ILE A 308 19.24 -22.61 -9.93
CA ILE A 308 18.24 -22.07 -10.84
C ILE A 308 18.65 -22.25 -12.29
N VAL A 309 19.88 -21.86 -12.64
CA VAL A 309 20.40 -22.04 -14.00
C VAL A 309 20.38 -23.51 -14.42
N ARG A 310 20.72 -24.43 -13.53
CA ARG A 310 20.75 -25.88 -13.86
C ARG A 310 19.34 -26.45 -14.01
N SER A 311 18.38 -25.99 -13.20
CA SER A 311 16.98 -26.40 -13.23
C SER A 311 16.13 -25.67 -14.27
N LEU A 312 16.71 -24.79 -15.09
CA LEU A 312 15.98 -24.05 -16.12
C LEU A 312 16.12 -24.74 -17.48
N LYS A 313 15.02 -24.94 -18.20
CA LYS A 313 15.00 -25.44 -19.59
C LYS A 313 15.81 -24.54 -20.52
N GLN A 314 16.21 -25.04 -21.68
CA GLN A 314 16.94 -24.25 -22.70
C GLN A 314 16.09 -23.11 -23.28
N THR A 315 14.78 -23.23 -23.24
CA THR A 315 13.81 -22.19 -23.63
C THR A 315 13.30 -21.39 -22.44
N GLY A 316 13.79 -21.65 -21.23
CA GLY A 316 13.25 -21.14 -20.00
C GLY A 316 13.72 -19.75 -19.62
N CYS A 317 12.92 -19.09 -18.78
CA CYS A 317 13.20 -17.79 -18.20
C CYS A 317 13.08 -17.82 -16.67
N ALA A 318 13.96 -17.12 -15.95
CA ALA A 318 13.96 -17.06 -14.49
C ALA A 318 14.18 -15.64 -13.97
N ALA A 319 13.58 -15.34 -12.82
CA ALA A 319 13.88 -14.16 -12.03
C ALA A 319 14.31 -14.57 -10.62
N CYS A 320 15.45 -14.06 -10.17
CA CYS A 320 15.99 -14.35 -8.85
C CYS A 320 16.34 -13.06 -8.11
N ILE A 321 15.86 -12.91 -6.88
CA ILE A 321 16.22 -11.80 -6.01
C ILE A 321 17.50 -12.14 -5.27
N LEU A 322 18.49 -11.25 -5.36
CA LEU A 322 19.78 -11.40 -4.67
C LEU A 322 20.26 -10.05 -4.12
N PRO A 323 21.11 -10.05 -3.08
CA PRO A 323 21.70 -8.80 -2.59
C PRO A 323 22.65 -8.18 -3.62
N HIS A 324 22.71 -6.85 -3.69
CA HIS A 324 23.55 -6.13 -4.68
C HIS A 324 25.01 -6.60 -4.70
N GLY A 325 25.52 -7.13 -3.58
CA GLY A 325 26.89 -7.63 -3.49
C GLY A 325 27.28 -8.64 -4.57
N VAL A 326 26.33 -9.47 -5.04
CA VAL A 326 26.58 -10.46 -6.11
C VAL A 326 27.02 -9.81 -7.41
N LEU A 327 26.70 -8.55 -7.63
CA LEU A 327 27.02 -7.83 -8.86
C LEU A 327 28.50 -7.44 -8.96
N PHE A 328 29.22 -7.34 -7.83
CA PHE A 328 30.59 -6.81 -7.82
C PHE A 328 31.58 -7.51 -6.91
N ARG A 329 31.16 -8.46 -6.04
CA ARG A 329 32.13 -9.19 -5.22
C ARG A 329 33.15 -9.92 -6.08
N GLY A 330 34.42 -10.01 -5.61
CA GLY A 330 35.56 -10.61 -6.30
C GLY A 330 35.67 -12.13 -6.16
N ASN A 331 36.84 -12.67 -6.49
CA ASN A 331 37.22 -14.08 -6.37
C ASN A 331 36.25 -15.04 -7.10
N ALA A 332 35.85 -16.13 -6.45
CA ALA A 332 34.96 -17.13 -7.05
C ALA A 332 33.64 -16.55 -7.61
N GLU A 333 33.05 -15.56 -6.94
CA GLU A 333 31.84 -14.92 -7.44
C GLU A 333 32.08 -14.15 -8.75
N ALA A 334 33.25 -13.52 -8.91
CA ALA A 334 33.67 -12.87 -10.16
C ALA A 334 33.83 -13.88 -11.32
N GLN A 335 34.38 -15.07 -11.05
CA GLN A 335 34.52 -16.14 -12.05
C GLN A 335 33.13 -16.65 -12.49
N ILE A 336 32.23 -16.92 -11.53
CA ILE A 336 30.86 -17.37 -11.82
C ILE A 336 30.11 -16.31 -12.63
N ARG A 337 30.24 -15.04 -12.26
CA ARG A 337 29.61 -13.91 -12.96
C ARG A 337 30.12 -13.81 -14.40
N LYS A 338 31.44 -13.89 -14.60
CA LYS A 338 32.05 -13.92 -15.94
C LYS A 338 31.53 -15.09 -16.78
N TYR A 339 31.44 -16.28 -16.22
CA TYR A 339 30.85 -17.46 -16.88
C TYR A 339 29.41 -17.21 -17.32
N LEU A 340 28.54 -16.68 -16.45
CA LEU A 340 27.15 -16.44 -16.75
C LEU A 340 26.92 -15.33 -17.79
N VAL A 341 27.78 -14.29 -17.77
CA VAL A 341 27.68 -13.12 -18.64
C VAL A 341 28.37 -13.32 -19.98
N ALA A 342 29.64 -13.73 -19.98
CA ALA A 342 30.47 -13.79 -21.18
C ALA A 342 30.32 -15.11 -21.94
N GLU A 343 30.41 -16.23 -21.21
CA GLU A 343 30.49 -17.55 -21.88
C GLU A 343 29.08 -18.06 -22.20
N LYS A 344 28.15 -17.97 -21.25
CA LYS A 344 26.79 -18.46 -21.41
C LYS A 344 25.81 -17.39 -21.88
N ARG A 345 26.06 -16.12 -21.59
CA ARG A 345 25.19 -14.99 -21.92
C ARG A 345 23.76 -15.19 -21.42
N TYR A 346 23.61 -15.85 -20.24
CA TYR A 346 22.29 -16.16 -19.69
C TYR A 346 21.63 -14.98 -18.97
N ILE A 347 22.40 -14.01 -18.48
CA ILE A 347 21.86 -12.82 -17.82
C ILE A 347 21.28 -11.88 -18.88
N LYS A 348 19.94 -11.79 -18.93
CA LYS A 348 19.18 -10.88 -19.81
C LYS A 348 19.23 -9.44 -19.31
N GLY A 349 19.06 -9.29 -17.99
CA GLY A 349 19.14 -7.98 -17.37
C GLY A 349 19.08 -8.03 -15.85
N ILE A 350 19.20 -6.84 -15.25
CA ILE A 350 19.28 -6.64 -13.81
C ILE A 350 18.42 -5.43 -13.43
N ILE A 351 17.59 -5.59 -12.38
CA ILE A 351 16.75 -4.51 -11.87
C ILE A 351 17.18 -4.26 -10.43
N GLY A 352 17.76 -3.08 -10.16
CA GLY A 352 18.12 -2.63 -8.83
C GLY A 352 16.87 -2.13 -8.10
N LEU A 353 16.63 -2.66 -6.91
CA LEU A 353 15.47 -2.33 -6.08
C LEU A 353 15.84 -1.33 -4.98
N PRO A 354 14.87 -0.56 -4.45
CA PRO A 354 15.07 0.26 -3.27
C PRO A 354 15.57 -0.54 -2.07
N ALA A 355 16.39 0.08 -1.24
CA ALA A 355 16.75 -0.48 0.05
C ALA A 355 15.52 -0.62 0.96
N ASN A 356 15.62 -1.46 1.97
CA ASN A 356 14.61 -1.60 3.03
C ASN A 356 13.20 -2.03 2.55
N LEU A 357 13.10 -2.76 1.42
CA LEU A 357 11.85 -3.37 0.94
C LEU A 357 11.53 -4.67 1.68
N PHE A 358 12.54 -5.51 1.93
CA PHE A 358 12.35 -6.86 2.47
C PHE A 358 12.22 -6.88 3.98
N TYR A 359 11.35 -7.73 4.50
CA TYR A 359 11.15 -7.90 5.94
C TYR A 359 12.41 -8.48 6.60
N GLY A 360 12.76 -7.98 7.78
CA GLY A 360 13.92 -8.44 8.55
C GLY A 360 15.31 -8.00 8.02
N THR A 361 15.39 -7.25 6.90
CA THR A 361 16.65 -6.71 6.40
C THR A 361 16.49 -5.33 5.77
N GLY A 362 17.52 -4.49 5.89
CA GLY A 362 17.61 -3.20 5.19
C GLY A 362 18.50 -3.25 3.93
N ILE A 363 19.02 -4.43 3.59
CA ILE A 363 19.99 -4.59 2.51
C ILE A 363 19.33 -4.33 1.16
N PRO A 364 19.91 -3.49 0.28
CA PRO A 364 19.42 -3.33 -1.07
C PRO A 364 19.61 -4.62 -1.88
N ALA A 365 18.58 -4.99 -2.62
CA ALA A 365 18.55 -6.19 -3.45
C ALA A 365 18.32 -5.84 -4.92
N CYS A 366 18.62 -6.78 -5.79
CA CYS A 366 18.34 -6.70 -7.22
C CYS A 366 17.63 -7.97 -7.70
N ILE A 367 16.86 -7.82 -8.78
CA ILE A 367 16.31 -8.94 -9.53
C ILE A 367 17.27 -9.24 -10.68
N ILE A 368 17.80 -10.46 -10.75
CA ILE A 368 18.58 -10.95 -11.88
C ILE A 368 17.64 -11.77 -12.76
N VAL A 369 17.49 -11.36 -14.01
CA VAL A 369 16.67 -12.08 -15.00
C VAL A 369 17.58 -12.91 -15.88
N ILE A 370 17.31 -14.21 -15.89
CA ILE A 370 18.02 -15.23 -16.66
C ILE A 370 17.10 -15.71 -17.77
N GLU A 371 17.63 -15.76 -18.99
CA GLU A 371 16.94 -16.33 -20.15
C GLU A 371 17.94 -17.09 -21.00
N LYS A 372 17.62 -18.35 -21.33
CA LYS A 372 18.51 -19.20 -22.11
C LYS A 372 18.18 -19.19 -23.60
N SER A 373 16.91 -18.96 -23.96
CA SER A 373 16.42 -19.06 -25.35
C SER A 373 17.21 -18.21 -26.35
N GLU A 374 17.51 -16.97 -26.00
CA GLU A 374 18.17 -15.99 -26.86
C GLU A 374 19.65 -15.74 -26.45
N ALA A 375 20.20 -16.60 -25.61
CA ALA A 375 21.55 -16.38 -25.05
C ALA A 375 22.63 -16.21 -26.14
N ALA A 376 22.60 -16.99 -27.22
CA ALA A 376 23.61 -16.96 -28.27
C ALA A 376 23.66 -15.62 -29.03
N SER A 377 22.52 -14.95 -29.19
CA SER A 377 22.36 -13.67 -29.90
C SER A 377 22.52 -12.44 -28.99
N ARG A 378 22.58 -12.61 -27.67
CA ARG A 378 22.60 -11.52 -26.68
C ARG A 378 23.88 -10.69 -26.79
N LYS A 379 23.71 -9.36 -26.99
CA LYS A 379 24.81 -8.42 -27.21
C LYS A 379 25.19 -7.60 -25.97
N GLY A 380 24.42 -7.72 -24.88
CA GLY A 380 24.64 -6.95 -23.66
C GLY A 380 23.65 -7.33 -22.59
N VAL A 381 23.59 -6.52 -21.52
CA VAL A 381 22.71 -6.72 -20.35
C VAL A 381 21.87 -5.45 -20.18
N PHE A 382 20.56 -5.60 -20.04
CA PHE A 382 19.69 -4.46 -19.76
C PHE A 382 19.65 -4.17 -18.27
N MET A 383 19.91 -2.95 -17.86
CA MET A 383 19.98 -2.56 -16.46
C MET A 383 18.96 -1.48 -16.12
N ILE A 384 18.22 -1.69 -15.04
CA ILE A 384 17.28 -0.71 -14.46
C ILE A 384 17.74 -0.35 -13.04
N ASP A 385 17.85 0.93 -12.72
CA ASP A 385 18.08 1.45 -11.37
C ASP A 385 16.78 2.04 -10.81
N ALA A 386 16.01 1.19 -10.13
CA ALA A 386 14.74 1.60 -9.51
C ALA A 386 14.89 2.02 -8.03
N LYS A 387 16.11 2.24 -7.54
CA LYS A 387 16.41 2.50 -6.12
C LYS A 387 15.65 3.66 -5.49
N ASN A 388 15.22 4.65 -6.29
CA ASN A 388 14.51 5.85 -5.84
C ASN A 388 12.98 5.73 -5.98
N GLY A 389 12.46 4.66 -6.59
CA GLY A 389 11.03 4.45 -6.81
C GLY A 389 10.37 3.75 -5.63
N TYR A 390 9.99 4.50 -4.60
CA TYR A 390 9.29 3.95 -3.43
C TYR A 390 8.54 5.01 -2.63
N VAL A 391 7.68 4.54 -1.75
CA VAL A 391 7.08 5.32 -0.66
C VAL A 391 7.44 4.66 0.68
N LYS A 392 7.57 5.47 1.73
CA LYS A 392 7.73 4.95 3.10
C LYS A 392 6.40 4.40 3.59
N ASP A 393 6.41 3.15 4.05
CA ASP A 393 5.29 2.46 4.67
C ASP A 393 5.74 2.02 6.07
N ALA A 394 5.44 2.82 7.08
CA ALA A 394 5.95 2.70 8.44
C ALA A 394 7.49 2.58 8.49
N ALA A 395 8.04 1.46 8.96
CA ALA A 395 9.47 1.21 9.07
C ALA A 395 10.12 0.68 7.77
N LYS A 396 9.34 0.48 6.70
CA LYS A 396 9.78 -0.13 5.44
C LYS A 396 9.53 0.80 4.24
N ASN A 397 10.20 0.49 3.14
CA ASN A 397 9.88 1.07 1.85
C ASN A 397 8.93 0.12 1.11
N ARG A 398 8.09 0.65 0.24
CA ARG A 398 7.17 -0.09 -0.61
C ARG A 398 7.17 0.50 -2.01
N LEU A 399 7.17 -0.36 -3.05
CA LEU A 399 6.96 0.11 -4.42
C LEU A 399 5.50 0.55 -4.59
N ARG A 400 5.31 1.69 -5.24
CA ARG A 400 3.99 2.19 -5.63
C ARG A 400 3.55 1.51 -6.93
N GLU A 401 2.30 1.63 -7.28
CA GLU A 401 1.79 1.11 -8.55
C GLU A 401 2.51 1.71 -9.77
N GLN A 402 2.80 3.01 -9.72
CA GLN A 402 3.60 3.70 -10.73
C GLN A 402 5.02 3.12 -10.86
N ASP A 403 5.67 2.77 -9.76
CA ASP A 403 7.04 2.23 -9.79
C ASP A 403 7.06 0.86 -10.44
N ILE A 404 6.11 -0.01 -10.07
CA ILE A 404 5.93 -1.34 -10.67
C ILE A 404 5.68 -1.20 -12.17
N ARG A 405 4.74 -0.34 -12.55
CA ARG A 405 4.35 -0.15 -13.94
C ARG A 405 5.51 0.39 -14.77
N ARG A 406 6.22 1.40 -14.28
CA ARG A 406 7.39 1.99 -14.96
C ARG A 406 8.51 0.97 -15.18
N ILE A 407 8.85 0.17 -14.15
CA ILE A 407 9.84 -0.89 -14.28
C ILE A 407 9.44 -1.87 -15.39
N VAL A 408 8.18 -2.32 -15.39
CA VAL A 408 7.69 -3.31 -16.35
C VAL A 408 7.65 -2.75 -17.78
N ASP A 409 7.14 -1.54 -17.98
CA ASP A 409 7.04 -0.91 -19.29
C ASP A 409 8.43 -0.66 -19.92
N VAL A 410 9.37 -0.13 -19.12
CA VAL A 410 10.74 0.12 -19.56
C VAL A 410 11.48 -1.20 -19.84
N TRP A 411 11.23 -2.24 -19.01
CA TRP A 411 11.78 -3.57 -19.22
C TRP A 411 11.25 -4.21 -20.52
N GLN A 412 9.96 -4.16 -20.76
CA GLN A 412 9.36 -4.75 -21.96
C GLN A 412 9.80 -4.03 -23.24
N ALA A 413 9.89 -2.70 -23.18
CA ALA A 413 10.35 -1.88 -24.31
C ALA A 413 11.86 -1.96 -24.54
N GLN A 414 12.65 -2.46 -23.59
CA GLN A 414 14.13 -2.45 -23.59
C GLN A 414 14.69 -1.07 -23.99
N ARG A 415 14.07 0.00 -23.45
CA ARG A 415 14.32 1.39 -23.83
C ARG A 415 15.26 2.04 -22.83
N ASP A 416 16.30 2.70 -23.32
CA ASP A 416 17.16 3.54 -22.49
C ASP A 416 16.35 4.73 -21.95
N VAL A 417 16.45 4.97 -20.64
CA VAL A 417 15.83 6.09 -19.93
C VAL A 417 16.89 6.74 -19.05
N PRO A 418 17.18 8.04 -19.25
CA PRO A 418 18.21 8.75 -18.46
C PRO A 418 18.00 8.53 -16.96
N HIS A 419 19.08 8.25 -16.25
CA HIS A 419 19.12 8.04 -14.80
C HIS A 419 18.24 6.89 -14.26
N PHE A 420 17.64 6.06 -15.16
CA PHE A 420 16.75 4.99 -14.75
C PHE A 420 17.08 3.65 -15.42
N ALA A 421 17.29 3.61 -16.73
CA ALA A 421 17.54 2.35 -17.44
C ALA A 421 18.49 2.51 -18.60
N ARG A 422 19.32 1.48 -18.86
CA ARG A 422 20.25 1.46 -19.97
C ARG A 422 20.54 0.05 -20.46
N PHE A 423 20.61 -0.12 -21.78
CA PHE A 423 21.21 -1.29 -22.39
C PHE A 423 22.74 -1.17 -22.37
N VAL A 424 23.41 -2.06 -21.68
CA VAL A 424 24.88 -2.07 -21.51
C VAL A 424 25.50 -3.09 -22.45
N PRO A 425 26.28 -2.67 -23.47
CA PRO A 425 26.93 -3.58 -24.40
C PRO A 425 27.96 -4.49 -23.71
N MET A 426 28.16 -5.69 -24.25
CA MET A 426 29.08 -6.69 -23.69
C MET A 426 30.51 -6.17 -23.59
N GLU A 427 30.98 -5.39 -24.58
CA GLU A 427 32.31 -4.80 -24.63
C GLU A 427 32.55 -3.80 -23.47
N GLU A 428 31.49 -3.11 -23.03
CA GLU A 428 31.58 -2.21 -21.88
C GLU A 428 31.64 -2.99 -20.56
N ILE A 429 30.89 -4.08 -20.47
CA ILE A 429 30.91 -4.99 -19.29
C ILE A 429 32.27 -5.65 -19.18
N GLU A 430 32.86 -6.07 -20.29
CA GLU A 430 34.18 -6.67 -20.33
C GLU A 430 35.28 -5.69 -19.87
N ARG A 431 35.23 -4.44 -20.36
CA ARG A 431 36.15 -3.38 -19.90
C ARG A 431 36.06 -3.09 -18.41
N ASN A 432 34.92 -3.40 -17.78
CA ASN A 432 34.69 -3.30 -16.33
C ASN A 432 34.91 -4.63 -15.60
N ASP A 433 35.67 -5.58 -16.14
CA ASP A 433 35.96 -6.89 -15.54
C ASP A 433 34.70 -7.67 -15.12
N TYR A 434 33.65 -7.56 -15.91
CA TYR A 434 32.35 -8.18 -15.63
C TYR A 434 31.75 -7.77 -14.28
N ASN A 435 32.10 -6.60 -13.78
CA ASN A 435 31.47 -5.96 -12.67
C ASN A 435 30.11 -5.41 -13.15
N LEU A 436 29.01 -5.86 -12.54
CA LEU A 436 27.65 -5.50 -12.93
C LEU A 436 27.02 -4.48 -11.99
N ASN A 437 27.80 -3.76 -11.19
CA ASN A 437 27.28 -2.76 -10.27
C ASN A 437 26.54 -1.65 -11.05
N ILE A 438 25.22 -1.55 -10.87
CA ILE A 438 24.33 -0.72 -11.66
C ILE A 438 24.78 0.74 -11.74
N PRO A 439 25.21 1.42 -10.63
CA PRO A 439 25.67 2.81 -10.69
C PRO A 439 26.87 3.09 -11.61
N ARG A 440 27.58 2.05 -12.06
CA ARG A 440 28.66 2.22 -13.06
C ARG A 440 28.13 2.47 -14.46
N TYR A 441 26.89 2.06 -14.73
CA TYR A 441 26.29 2.05 -16.06
C TYR A 441 25.09 2.96 -16.17
N VAL A 442 24.33 3.07 -15.10
CA VAL A 442 23.17 3.97 -14.99
C VAL A 442 23.58 5.08 -14.00
N SER A 443 23.93 6.25 -14.55
CA SER A 443 24.33 7.40 -13.73
C SER A 443 23.15 7.88 -12.88
N ALA A 444 23.41 8.18 -11.61
CA ALA A 444 22.45 8.91 -10.80
C ALA A 444 22.24 10.33 -11.38
N PRO A 445 21.08 10.95 -11.19
CA PRO A 445 20.97 12.39 -11.39
C PRO A 445 22.05 13.08 -10.58
N ASP A 446 22.68 14.14 -11.14
CA ASP A 446 23.59 14.97 -10.39
C ASP A 446 22.82 15.63 -9.24
N THR A 447 22.93 15.04 -8.06
CA THR A 447 22.30 15.56 -6.84
C THR A 447 23.27 16.39 -6.01
N GLU A 448 24.55 16.49 -6.45
CA GLU A 448 25.51 17.35 -5.78
C GLU A 448 25.13 18.81 -6.05
N VAL A 449 24.73 19.49 -5.00
CA VAL A 449 24.52 20.92 -5.02
C VAL A 449 25.90 21.58 -5.03
N LEU A 450 26.38 21.86 -6.22
CA LEU A 450 27.63 22.64 -6.38
C LEU A 450 27.38 24.07 -5.86
N GLN A 451 28.18 24.52 -4.91
CA GLN A 451 28.14 25.87 -4.39
C GLN A 451 28.97 26.81 -5.28
N ASP A 452 28.35 27.84 -5.83
CA ASP A 452 29.06 28.86 -6.61
C ASP A 452 29.70 29.88 -5.65
N ILE A 453 31.02 29.79 -5.50
CA ILE A 453 31.79 30.65 -4.60
C ILE A 453 31.67 32.12 -5.02
N ASP A 454 31.63 32.40 -6.33
CA ASP A 454 31.55 33.78 -6.83
C ASP A 454 30.15 34.39 -6.58
N ALA A 455 29.10 33.56 -6.58
CA ALA A 455 27.77 33.96 -6.13
C ALA A 455 27.73 34.30 -4.64
N HIS A 456 28.38 33.51 -3.80
CA HIS A 456 28.50 33.78 -2.36
C HIS A 456 29.35 35.03 -2.05
N LEU A 457 30.31 35.39 -2.91
CA LEU A 457 31.14 36.58 -2.71
C LEU A 457 30.51 37.85 -3.24
N ARG A 458 29.74 37.77 -4.33
CA ARG A 458 29.26 38.97 -5.08
C ARG A 458 27.73 39.00 -5.27
N GLY A 459 27.05 37.98 -4.79
CA GLY A 459 25.59 37.82 -4.92
C GLY A 459 25.15 37.43 -6.33
N GLY A 460 23.87 37.10 -6.46
CA GLY A 460 23.20 36.68 -7.67
C GLY A 460 23.06 35.16 -7.79
N LEU A 461 22.03 34.73 -8.53
CA LEU A 461 21.71 33.33 -8.76
C LEU A 461 22.46 32.83 -9.99
N PRO A 462 23.30 31.79 -9.89
CA PRO A 462 24.04 31.27 -11.03
C PRO A 462 23.10 30.65 -12.10
N GLU A 463 23.40 30.91 -13.37
CA GLU A 463 22.65 30.31 -14.50
C GLU A 463 22.59 28.79 -14.44
N HIS A 464 23.71 28.15 -14.11
CA HIS A 464 23.78 26.71 -13.94
C HIS A 464 22.76 26.11 -12.94
N ASP A 465 22.55 26.81 -11.79
CA ASP A 465 21.59 26.37 -10.78
C ASP A 465 20.15 26.54 -11.23
N ILE A 466 19.87 27.61 -12.00
CA ILE A 466 18.57 27.84 -12.64
C ILE A 466 18.31 26.79 -13.71
N ASP A 467 19.34 26.44 -14.50
CA ASP A 467 19.22 25.44 -15.58
C ASP A 467 19.04 24.00 -15.04
N GLN A 468 19.38 23.72 -13.78
CA GLN A 468 18.99 22.46 -13.13
C GLN A 468 17.46 22.27 -13.04
N LEU A 469 16.70 23.35 -13.20
CA LEU A 469 15.23 23.33 -13.25
C LEU A 469 14.70 23.30 -14.69
N SER A 470 15.53 22.90 -15.68
CA SER A 470 15.17 22.86 -17.10
C SER A 470 13.89 22.08 -17.38
N GLU A 471 13.59 21.04 -16.62
CA GLU A 471 12.34 20.28 -16.72
C GLU A 471 11.07 21.18 -16.69
N TYR A 472 11.11 22.29 -15.94
CA TYR A 472 10.00 23.24 -15.86
C TYR A 472 10.06 24.26 -17.02
N TRP A 473 11.26 24.71 -17.37
CA TRP A 473 11.46 25.72 -18.44
C TRP A 473 11.22 25.15 -19.84
N ASP A 474 11.46 23.87 -20.07
CA ASP A 474 11.18 23.16 -21.33
C ASP A 474 9.69 23.05 -21.63
N VAL A 475 8.85 23.06 -20.59
CA VAL A 475 7.39 22.98 -20.69
C VAL A 475 6.74 24.35 -20.54
N CYS A 476 7.28 25.21 -19.67
CA CYS A 476 6.78 26.55 -19.39
C CYS A 476 7.89 27.61 -19.61
N PRO A 477 8.26 27.91 -20.87
CA PRO A 477 9.41 28.80 -21.14
C PRO A 477 9.27 30.21 -20.59
N SER A 478 8.05 30.79 -20.56
CA SER A 478 7.81 32.13 -20.02
C SER A 478 8.04 32.22 -18.52
N LEU A 479 7.90 31.09 -17.79
CA LEU A 479 8.00 31.06 -16.35
C LEU A 479 9.40 31.38 -15.84
N ARG A 480 10.46 30.95 -16.56
CA ARG A 480 11.84 31.32 -16.26
C ARG A 480 12.01 32.85 -16.28
N ASN A 481 11.43 33.50 -17.29
CA ASN A 481 11.53 34.99 -17.44
C ASN A 481 10.66 35.75 -16.43
N ASP A 482 9.57 35.17 -15.97
CA ASP A 482 8.73 35.78 -14.94
C ASP A 482 9.38 35.69 -13.56
N LEU A 483 10.16 34.64 -13.29
CA LEU A 483 10.83 34.44 -12.01
C LEU A 483 12.21 35.09 -11.95
N PHE A 484 12.96 35.13 -13.06
CA PHE A 484 14.36 35.61 -13.07
C PHE A 484 14.59 36.71 -14.08
N SER A 485 15.53 37.59 -13.75
CA SER A 485 16.05 38.64 -14.65
C SER A 485 17.56 38.64 -14.64
N ASP A 486 18.14 38.94 -15.81
CA ASP A 486 19.58 39.09 -15.95
C ASP A 486 20.11 40.17 -15.01
N ARG A 487 21.28 39.94 -14.44
CA ARG A 487 22.04 41.00 -13.75
C ARG A 487 22.81 41.83 -14.77
N PRO A 488 22.54 43.14 -14.96
CA PRO A 488 23.10 43.93 -16.04
C PRO A 488 24.63 44.02 -16.03
N ILE A 489 25.26 43.85 -14.88
CA ILE A 489 26.72 44.06 -14.70
C ILE A 489 27.47 42.73 -14.70
N ARG A 490 26.72 41.53 -14.66
CA ARG A 490 27.36 40.26 -14.46
C ARG A 490 26.69 39.16 -15.27
N ALA A 491 27.26 38.84 -16.44
CA ALA A 491 26.75 37.79 -17.31
C ALA A 491 26.76 36.42 -16.61
N GLY A 492 25.73 35.63 -16.81
CA GLY A 492 25.57 34.31 -16.21
C GLY A 492 25.03 34.28 -14.76
N TYR A 493 24.62 35.42 -14.25
CA TYR A 493 23.97 35.56 -12.93
C TYR A 493 22.66 36.31 -13.05
N TYR A 494 21.69 35.89 -12.27
CA TYR A 494 20.32 36.37 -12.31
C TYR A 494 19.88 36.93 -10.96
N GLU A 495 18.80 37.67 -10.96
CA GLU A 495 18.08 38.08 -9.76
C GLU A 495 16.64 37.58 -9.80
N LEU A 496 16.08 37.28 -8.63
CA LEU A 496 14.67 36.98 -8.52
C LEU A 496 13.85 38.25 -8.78
N ARG A 497 12.83 38.18 -9.65
CA ARG A 497 11.96 39.32 -9.97
C ARG A 497 10.89 39.61 -8.94
N CYS A 498 10.59 38.66 -8.08
CA CYS A 498 9.58 38.76 -7.04
C CYS A 498 10.20 38.45 -5.67
N SER A 499 9.51 38.78 -4.59
CA SER A 499 9.91 38.34 -3.25
C SER A 499 9.76 36.81 -3.12
N VAL A 500 10.49 36.20 -2.21
CA VAL A 500 10.40 34.75 -1.95
C VAL A 500 8.96 34.33 -1.66
N ASP A 501 8.22 35.11 -0.88
CA ASP A 501 6.82 34.86 -0.55
C ASP A 501 5.88 34.91 -1.76
N ALA A 502 6.24 35.69 -2.80
CA ALA A 502 5.42 35.84 -4.01
C ALA A 502 5.73 34.82 -5.12
N ILE A 503 6.73 33.95 -4.95
CA ILE A 503 7.09 32.94 -5.96
C ILE A 503 5.88 32.08 -6.30
N ARG A 504 5.16 31.60 -5.30
CA ARG A 504 3.98 30.74 -5.50
C ARG A 504 2.92 31.42 -6.36
N ASP A 505 2.63 32.67 -6.07
CA ASP A 505 1.62 33.47 -6.79
C ASP A 505 2.07 33.76 -8.21
N THR A 506 3.37 34.03 -8.42
CA THR A 506 3.97 34.21 -9.74
C THR A 506 3.85 32.95 -10.59
N VAL A 507 4.17 31.78 -10.03
CA VAL A 507 3.99 30.49 -10.72
C VAL A 507 2.53 30.26 -11.09
N ALA A 508 1.60 30.47 -10.15
CA ALA A 508 0.17 30.27 -10.38
C ALA A 508 -0.42 31.27 -11.39
N ALA A 509 0.14 32.47 -11.49
CA ALA A 509 -0.28 33.53 -12.43
C ALA A 509 0.27 33.32 -13.85
N ASN A 510 1.38 32.56 -14.02
CA ASN A 510 2.04 32.38 -15.29
C ASN A 510 1.13 31.76 -16.35
N ALA A 511 1.18 32.27 -17.58
CA ALA A 511 0.28 31.85 -18.67
C ALA A 511 0.57 30.43 -19.16
N ASP A 512 1.86 30.06 -19.27
CA ASP A 512 2.23 28.69 -19.72
C ASP A 512 1.85 27.66 -18.65
N PHE A 513 2.04 27.97 -17.38
CA PHE A 513 1.67 27.09 -16.28
C PHE A 513 0.15 26.85 -16.22
N ARG A 514 -0.65 27.91 -16.39
CA ARG A 514 -2.12 27.78 -16.50
C ARG A 514 -2.53 26.96 -17.71
N LYS A 515 -1.90 27.21 -18.86
CA LYS A 515 -2.16 26.42 -20.07
C LYS A 515 -1.84 24.93 -19.88
N GLN A 516 -0.78 24.62 -19.15
CA GLN A 516 -0.48 23.22 -18.77
C GLN A 516 -1.57 22.61 -17.87
N GLY A 517 -2.07 23.37 -16.89
CA GLY A 517 -3.19 22.94 -16.07
C GLY A 517 -4.47 22.67 -16.87
N ASP A 518 -4.78 23.53 -17.83
CA ASP A 518 -5.96 23.37 -18.70
C ASP A 518 -5.78 22.17 -19.65
N ALA A 519 -4.58 21.98 -20.23
CA ALA A 519 -4.26 20.82 -21.06
C ALA A 519 -4.37 19.51 -20.26
N PHE A 520 -3.87 19.50 -19.03
CA PHE A 520 -3.94 18.37 -18.11
C PHE A 520 -5.41 17.97 -17.82
N LYS A 521 -6.26 18.97 -17.49
CA LYS A 521 -7.69 18.75 -17.30
C LYS A 521 -8.38 18.21 -18.56
N HIS A 522 -8.03 18.76 -19.72
CA HIS A 522 -8.57 18.30 -20.99
C HIS A 522 -8.19 16.84 -21.28
N SER A 523 -6.96 16.43 -21.00
CA SER A 523 -6.51 15.03 -21.16
C SER A 523 -7.29 14.09 -20.23
N PHE A 524 -7.59 14.51 -19.00
CA PHE A 524 -8.45 13.75 -18.09
C PHE A 524 -9.90 13.67 -18.59
N GLU A 525 -10.47 14.77 -19.07
CA GLU A 525 -11.82 14.78 -19.67
C GLU A 525 -11.90 13.85 -20.89
N LYS A 526 -10.87 13.83 -21.74
CA LYS A 526 -10.77 12.91 -22.88
C LYS A 526 -10.79 11.45 -22.41
N TRP A 527 -10.03 11.12 -21.36
CA TRP A 527 -10.03 9.79 -20.75
C TRP A 527 -11.43 9.42 -20.22
N CYS A 528 -12.10 10.33 -19.50
CA CYS A 528 -13.46 10.13 -19.03
C CYS A 528 -14.45 9.87 -20.17
N GLN A 529 -14.37 10.66 -21.26
CA GLN A 529 -15.24 10.51 -22.41
C GLN A 529 -15.07 9.15 -23.09
N GLN A 530 -13.84 8.66 -23.25
CA GLN A 530 -13.56 7.38 -23.89
C GLN A 530 -14.07 6.19 -23.08
N HIS A 531 -14.04 6.28 -21.75
CA HIS A 531 -14.51 5.19 -20.88
C HIS A 531 -15.97 5.30 -20.47
N ARG A 532 -16.61 6.45 -20.67
CA ARG A 532 -18.00 6.68 -20.21
C ARG A 532 -18.95 5.59 -20.70
N CYS A 533 -18.97 5.32 -22.01
CA CYS A 533 -19.86 4.28 -22.56
C CYS A 533 -19.57 2.88 -21.98
N GLN A 534 -18.31 2.53 -21.81
CA GLN A 534 -17.91 1.25 -21.20
C GLN A 534 -18.40 1.14 -19.77
N LEU A 535 -18.20 2.16 -18.95
CA LEU A 535 -18.61 2.17 -17.52
C LEU A 535 -20.12 2.13 -17.36
N TYR A 536 -20.88 2.87 -18.19
CA TYR A 536 -22.34 2.80 -18.19
C TYR A 536 -22.89 1.44 -18.65
N SER A 537 -22.12 0.67 -19.42
CA SER A 537 -22.52 -0.65 -19.92
C SER A 537 -22.15 -1.81 -18.99
N LEU A 538 -21.55 -1.55 -17.83
CA LEU A 538 -21.21 -2.60 -16.87
C LEU A 538 -22.45 -3.33 -16.39
N VAL A 539 -22.41 -4.66 -16.44
CA VAL A 539 -23.48 -5.57 -16.05
C VAL A 539 -22.94 -6.67 -15.13
N PRO A 540 -23.77 -7.34 -14.34
CA PRO A 540 -23.32 -8.45 -13.50
C PRO A 540 -22.48 -9.46 -14.29
N GLY A 541 -21.41 -9.97 -13.66
CA GLY A 541 -20.49 -10.94 -14.26
C GLY A 541 -19.33 -10.34 -15.06
N PHE A 542 -19.20 -9.01 -15.17
CA PHE A 542 -17.99 -8.43 -15.76
C PHE A 542 -16.75 -8.68 -14.88
N ALA A 543 -15.57 -8.63 -15.49
CA ALA A 543 -14.28 -8.88 -14.82
C ALA A 543 -13.63 -7.56 -14.35
N PRO A 544 -13.66 -7.21 -13.05
CA PRO A 544 -13.09 -5.97 -12.53
C PRO A 544 -11.59 -5.79 -12.80
N LYS A 545 -10.80 -6.88 -12.74
CA LYS A 545 -9.35 -6.82 -13.02
C LYS A 545 -9.06 -6.43 -14.47
N LYS A 546 -9.84 -6.90 -15.44
CA LYS A 546 -9.70 -6.49 -16.84
C LYS A 546 -10.11 -5.05 -17.06
N LEU A 547 -11.12 -4.58 -16.34
CA LEU A 547 -11.57 -3.19 -16.43
C LEU A 547 -10.45 -2.24 -15.98
N ILE A 548 -9.87 -2.45 -14.80
CA ILE A 548 -8.80 -1.54 -14.30
C ILE A 548 -7.55 -1.58 -15.18
N GLU A 549 -7.23 -2.72 -15.77
CA GLU A 549 -6.12 -2.81 -16.73
C GLU A 549 -6.39 -1.92 -17.96
N GLN A 550 -7.60 -1.94 -18.51
CA GLN A 550 -7.98 -1.10 -19.64
C GLN A 550 -7.97 0.39 -19.27
N LEU A 551 -8.55 0.75 -18.11
CA LEU A 551 -8.55 2.11 -17.59
C LEU A 551 -7.12 2.64 -17.41
N GLY A 552 -6.24 1.82 -16.84
CA GLY A 552 -4.84 2.17 -16.58
C GLY A 552 -3.98 2.25 -17.85
N ASN A 553 -4.21 1.39 -18.84
CA ASN A 553 -3.48 1.45 -20.09
C ASN A 553 -3.80 2.73 -20.87
N LEU A 554 -5.08 3.09 -20.98
CA LEU A 554 -5.49 4.29 -21.71
C LEU A 554 -5.08 5.58 -20.99
N ILE A 555 -5.10 5.62 -19.65
CA ILE A 555 -4.64 6.81 -18.93
C ILE A 555 -3.15 7.08 -19.20
N LEU A 556 -2.32 6.04 -19.19
CA LEU A 556 -0.90 6.15 -19.54
C LEU A 556 -0.71 6.58 -21.02
N GLU A 557 -1.48 6.00 -21.94
CA GLU A 557 -1.41 6.37 -23.37
C GLU A 557 -1.70 7.86 -23.58
N ILE A 558 -2.79 8.37 -23.01
CA ILE A 558 -3.22 9.76 -23.15
C ILE A 558 -2.18 10.70 -22.54
N PHE A 559 -1.76 10.45 -21.31
CA PHE A 559 -0.87 11.36 -20.59
C PHE A 559 0.61 11.25 -21.01
N THR A 560 1.01 10.17 -21.67
CA THR A 560 2.36 10.05 -22.25
C THR A 560 2.44 10.77 -23.60
N ALA A 561 1.33 10.94 -24.33
CA ALA A 561 1.31 11.60 -25.62
C ALA A 561 1.59 13.11 -25.55
N ASP A 562 1.28 13.74 -24.43
CA ASP A 562 1.42 15.18 -24.22
C ASP A 562 2.68 15.48 -23.37
N LYS A 563 3.45 16.50 -23.77
CA LYS A 563 4.49 17.05 -22.89
C LYS A 563 3.80 17.75 -21.71
N SER A 564 3.85 17.13 -20.55
CA SER A 564 3.25 17.64 -19.32
C SER A 564 4.29 17.76 -18.22
N LEU A 565 4.07 18.66 -17.27
CA LEU A 565 4.83 18.76 -16.02
C LEU A 565 4.52 17.59 -15.08
N VAL A 566 3.34 16.97 -15.19
CA VAL A 566 2.95 15.79 -14.41
C VAL A 566 3.37 14.54 -15.16
N ASP A 567 4.12 13.65 -14.50
CA ASP A 567 4.49 12.36 -15.08
C ASP A 567 3.23 11.50 -15.25
N ALA A 568 3.07 10.85 -16.40
CA ALA A 568 1.95 9.97 -16.68
C ALA A 568 1.83 8.83 -15.65
N TYR A 569 2.94 8.39 -15.07
CA TYR A 569 2.96 7.38 -14.02
C TYR A 569 2.41 7.92 -12.68
N ASP A 570 2.53 9.21 -12.37
CA ASP A 570 1.90 9.81 -11.17
C ASP A 570 0.37 9.82 -11.33
N VAL A 571 -0.12 10.11 -12.55
CA VAL A 571 -1.56 10.03 -12.87
C VAL A 571 -2.07 8.60 -12.76
N TYR A 572 -1.29 7.64 -13.26
CA TYR A 572 -1.60 6.22 -13.13
C TYR A 572 -1.66 5.78 -11.67
N ASP A 573 -0.73 6.22 -10.82
CA ASP A 573 -0.73 5.90 -9.39
C ASP A 573 -1.98 6.44 -8.68
N SER A 574 -2.42 7.65 -9.04
CA SER A 574 -3.65 8.25 -8.51
C SER A 574 -4.88 7.40 -8.86
N LEU A 575 -4.98 6.92 -10.10
CA LEU A 575 -6.04 6.00 -10.50
C LEU A 575 -5.96 4.67 -9.73
N MET A 576 -4.77 4.07 -9.63
CA MET A 576 -4.59 2.77 -8.96
C MET A 576 -4.83 2.85 -7.46
N LYS A 577 -4.46 3.95 -6.84
CA LYS A 577 -4.77 4.21 -5.43
C LYS A 577 -6.27 4.34 -5.21
N TYR A 578 -6.95 5.15 -6.03
CA TYR A 578 -8.40 5.29 -5.95
C TYR A 578 -9.13 3.96 -6.20
N TRP A 579 -8.62 3.18 -7.16
CA TRP A 579 -9.09 1.81 -7.40
C TRP A 579 -8.99 0.96 -6.13
N GLY A 580 -7.82 0.88 -5.53
CA GLY A 580 -7.58 0.05 -4.35
C GLY A 580 -8.37 0.49 -3.11
N ASP A 581 -8.56 1.80 -2.94
CA ASP A 581 -9.22 2.37 -1.77
C ASP A 581 -10.76 2.33 -1.87
N THR A 582 -11.33 2.36 -3.09
CA THR A 582 -12.78 2.55 -3.26
C THR A 582 -13.35 1.81 -4.47
N MET A 583 -12.85 2.09 -5.69
CA MET A 583 -13.51 1.69 -6.93
C MET A 583 -13.51 0.18 -7.13
N GLN A 584 -12.55 -0.53 -6.58
CA GLN A 584 -12.46 -1.99 -6.62
C GLN A 584 -13.66 -2.64 -5.95
N ASP A 585 -13.98 -2.25 -4.73
CA ASP A 585 -15.12 -2.79 -3.99
C ASP A 585 -16.45 -2.47 -4.70
N ASP A 586 -16.59 -1.23 -5.23
CA ASP A 586 -17.74 -0.85 -6.05
C ASP A 586 -17.91 -1.77 -7.27
N CYS A 587 -16.83 -2.00 -8.01
CA CYS A 587 -16.82 -2.85 -9.20
C CYS A 587 -17.17 -4.31 -8.86
N TYR A 588 -16.66 -4.84 -7.75
CA TYR A 588 -17.04 -6.19 -7.32
C TYR A 588 -18.49 -6.28 -6.85
N MET A 589 -19.05 -5.23 -6.22
CA MET A 589 -20.47 -5.16 -5.87
C MET A 589 -21.34 -5.14 -7.14
N ILE A 590 -20.98 -4.32 -8.14
CA ILE A 590 -21.69 -4.26 -9.43
C ILE A 590 -21.59 -5.59 -10.17
N SER A 591 -20.42 -6.23 -10.18
CA SER A 591 -20.22 -7.52 -10.83
C SER A 591 -21.07 -8.64 -10.20
N SER A 592 -21.26 -8.61 -8.88
CA SER A 592 -22.03 -9.63 -8.16
C SER A 592 -23.53 -9.38 -8.14
N GLY A 593 -23.96 -8.12 -7.92
CA GLY A 593 -25.37 -7.75 -7.67
C GLY A 593 -25.96 -6.73 -8.64
N GLY A 594 -25.16 -6.16 -9.52
CA GLY A 594 -25.60 -5.09 -10.41
C GLY A 594 -25.60 -3.71 -9.77
N TRP A 595 -26.29 -2.77 -10.41
CA TRP A 595 -26.41 -1.38 -9.97
C TRP A 595 -27.54 -1.21 -8.95
N GLU A 596 -27.36 -1.85 -7.79
CA GLU A 596 -28.32 -1.79 -6.70
C GLU A 596 -27.77 -0.98 -5.53
N VAL A 597 -28.64 -0.15 -4.91
CA VAL A 597 -28.32 0.69 -3.77
C VAL A 597 -29.29 0.41 -2.63
N GLN A 598 -28.77 0.23 -1.43
CA GLN A 598 -29.56 0.00 -0.23
C GLN A 598 -28.99 0.79 0.95
N LEU A 599 -29.84 1.58 1.60
CA LEU A 599 -29.46 2.21 2.87
C LEU A 599 -29.58 1.22 4.02
N TYR A 600 -28.59 1.22 4.88
CA TYR A 600 -28.60 0.44 6.12
C TYR A 600 -27.95 1.22 7.26
N THR A 601 -28.31 0.86 8.50
CA THR A 601 -27.68 1.41 9.70
C THR A 601 -26.53 0.48 10.10
N PRO A 602 -25.27 0.95 10.15
CA PRO A 602 -24.16 0.14 10.58
C PRO A 602 -24.38 -0.36 12.01
N GLN A 603 -24.28 -1.66 12.23
CA GLN A 603 -24.37 -2.21 13.58
C GLN A 603 -23.08 -1.89 14.34
N PRO A 604 -23.14 -1.31 15.55
CA PRO A 604 -21.94 -1.13 16.35
C PRO A 604 -21.36 -2.49 16.70
N ILE A 605 -20.05 -2.65 16.52
CA ILE A 605 -19.32 -3.85 16.91
C ILE A 605 -19.54 -4.06 18.40
N ALA A 606 -20.26 -5.13 18.77
CA ALA A 606 -20.66 -5.40 20.14
C ALA A 606 -19.42 -5.58 21.04
N LYS A 607 -19.24 -4.70 22.02
CA LYS A 607 -18.36 -4.95 23.15
C LYS A 607 -19.03 -5.94 24.09
N LYS A 608 -18.27 -6.89 24.68
CA LYS A 608 -18.69 -8.04 25.51
C LYS A 608 -19.80 -7.79 26.57
N ASN A 609 -20.18 -6.55 26.86
CA ASN A 609 -21.16 -6.20 27.92
C ASN A 609 -22.52 -5.63 27.44
N ASP A 610 -22.76 -5.58 26.11
CA ASP A 610 -23.91 -4.84 25.56
C ASP A 610 -25.05 -5.72 24.99
N ALA A 611 -25.15 -6.98 25.38
CA ALA A 611 -26.18 -7.92 24.89
C ALA A 611 -27.65 -7.50 25.15
N LYS A 612 -27.91 -6.28 25.63
CA LYS A 612 -29.25 -5.72 25.91
C LYS A 612 -29.51 -4.36 25.24
N LYS A 613 -28.63 -3.87 24.36
CA LYS A 613 -28.94 -2.64 23.61
C LYS A 613 -29.95 -2.95 22.52
N LYS A 614 -31.13 -2.37 22.62
CA LYS A 614 -32.13 -2.32 21.53
C LYS A 614 -31.46 -1.72 20.29
N GLU A 615 -31.78 -2.25 19.11
CA GLU A 615 -31.44 -1.65 17.84
C GLU A 615 -31.76 -0.15 17.87
N LYS A 616 -30.72 0.66 17.67
CA LYS A 616 -30.90 2.12 17.66
C LYS A 616 -31.50 2.48 16.30
N LYS A 617 -32.72 2.95 16.27
CA LYS A 617 -33.32 3.49 15.05
C LYS A 617 -32.50 4.70 14.57
N ALA A 618 -32.22 4.74 13.28
CA ALA A 618 -31.58 5.89 12.65
C ALA A 618 -32.41 7.15 12.93
N ALA A 619 -31.78 8.22 13.32
CA ALA A 619 -32.39 9.50 13.67
C ALA A 619 -31.81 10.67 12.85
N ALA A 620 -30.70 10.46 12.14
CA ALA A 620 -30.05 11.48 11.35
C ALA A 620 -29.38 10.82 10.09
N PRO A 621 -29.08 11.62 9.04
CA PRO A 621 -28.41 11.11 7.83
C PRO A 621 -27.09 10.39 8.09
N GLU A 622 -26.37 10.78 9.14
CA GLU A 622 -25.11 10.20 9.54
C GLU A 622 -25.26 8.77 10.14
N ASP A 623 -26.46 8.40 10.53
CA ASP A 623 -26.75 7.08 11.09
C ASP A 623 -26.91 6.00 10.00
N VAL A 624 -26.98 6.38 8.73
CA VAL A 624 -27.21 5.46 7.60
C VAL A 624 -26.08 5.57 6.59
N VAL A 625 -25.77 4.44 5.95
CA VAL A 625 -24.77 4.35 4.90
C VAL A 625 -25.31 3.57 3.70
N CYS A 626 -24.73 3.83 2.53
CA CYS A 626 -24.87 2.99 1.34
C CYS A 626 -23.48 2.80 0.74
N ASP A 627 -23.12 1.57 0.46
CA ASP A 627 -21.78 1.20 0.03
C ASP A 627 -21.44 1.69 -1.36
N LEU A 628 -22.32 1.41 -2.33
CA LEU A 628 -22.09 1.79 -3.73
C LEU A 628 -22.26 3.30 -3.94
N LEU A 629 -23.28 3.90 -3.38
CA LEU A 629 -23.60 5.32 -3.53
C LEU A 629 -23.63 6.02 -2.16
N PRO A 630 -22.53 6.68 -1.74
CA PRO A 630 -22.45 7.38 -0.46
C PRO A 630 -23.53 8.44 -0.28
N VAL A 631 -24.11 8.51 0.94
CA VAL A 631 -25.18 9.45 1.31
C VAL A 631 -24.85 10.92 1.00
N PRO A 632 -23.62 11.43 1.23
CA PRO A 632 -23.28 12.82 0.90
C PRO A 632 -23.51 13.18 -0.57
N ILE A 633 -23.23 12.26 -1.51
CA ILE A 633 -23.41 12.51 -2.95
C ILE A 633 -24.89 12.75 -3.28
N VAL A 634 -25.78 11.98 -2.67
CA VAL A 634 -27.24 12.12 -2.87
C VAL A 634 -27.75 13.40 -2.20
N ILE A 635 -27.19 13.77 -1.05
CA ILE A 635 -27.49 15.04 -0.37
C ILE A 635 -27.08 16.21 -1.26
N ASP A 636 -25.86 16.21 -1.77
CA ASP A 636 -25.33 17.29 -2.60
C ASP A 636 -26.12 17.46 -3.91
N GLU A 637 -26.54 16.36 -4.52
CA GLU A 637 -27.26 16.42 -5.79
C GLU A 637 -28.74 16.80 -5.66
N TYR A 638 -29.41 16.34 -4.60
CA TYR A 638 -30.90 16.48 -4.49
C TYR A 638 -31.36 17.28 -3.30
N PHE A 639 -30.54 17.50 -2.29
CA PHE A 639 -30.93 18.08 -1.00
C PHE A 639 -29.92 19.12 -0.50
N ALA A 640 -29.18 19.77 -1.40
CA ALA A 640 -28.22 20.82 -1.04
C ALA A 640 -28.83 21.90 -0.16
N ASP A 641 -30.04 22.39 -0.53
CA ASP A 641 -30.74 23.41 0.24
C ASP A 641 -31.04 22.95 1.69
N LYS A 642 -31.43 21.69 1.88
CA LYS A 642 -31.68 21.14 3.22
C LYS A 642 -30.41 20.99 4.03
N ARG A 643 -29.30 20.55 3.40
CA ARG A 643 -27.98 20.51 4.01
C ARG A 643 -27.56 21.91 4.47
N ASP A 644 -27.63 22.89 3.60
CA ASP A 644 -27.20 24.27 3.88
C ASP A 644 -28.01 24.91 5.03
N LEU A 645 -29.29 24.59 5.13
CA LEU A 645 -30.11 25.00 6.27
C LEU A 645 -29.70 24.32 7.58
N ILE A 646 -29.22 23.08 7.55
CA ILE A 646 -28.68 22.37 8.72
C ILE A 646 -27.36 23.00 9.12
N LEU A 647 -26.45 23.20 8.17
CA LEU A 647 -25.13 23.82 8.40
C LEU A 647 -25.27 25.23 9.01
N ALA A 648 -26.15 26.06 8.47
CA ALA A 648 -26.45 27.40 9.03
C ALA A 648 -26.97 27.32 10.48
N ALA A 649 -27.79 26.32 10.79
CA ALA A 649 -28.31 26.14 12.15
C ALA A 649 -27.21 25.60 13.11
N GLU A 650 -26.30 24.74 12.62
CA GLU A 650 -25.16 24.25 13.38
C GLU A 650 -24.15 25.38 13.65
N GLU A 651 -23.88 26.24 12.67
CA GLU A 651 -23.04 27.43 12.83
C GLU A 651 -23.64 28.40 13.87
N LEU A 652 -24.93 28.68 13.80
CA LEU A 652 -25.62 29.52 14.79
C LEU A 652 -25.58 28.90 16.20
N LEU A 653 -25.71 27.58 16.29
CA LEU A 653 -25.57 26.86 17.55
C LEU A 653 -24.14 27.05 18.12
N ALA A 654 -23.11 26.86 17.31
CA ALA A 654 -21.73 27.03 17.71
C ALA A 654 -21.44 28.50 18.16
N GLN A 655 -21.96 29.48 17.45
CA GLN A 655 -21.84 30.89 17.83
C GLN A 655 -22.49 31.17 19.19
N ASN A 656 -23.70 30.63 19.43
CA ASN A 656 -24.40 30.84 20.70
C ASN A 656 -23.71 30.07 21.85
N GLU A 657 -23.15 28.87 21.62
CA GLU A 657 -22.35 28.14 22.62
C GLU A 657 -21.06 28.90 22.96
N ALA A 658 -20.39 29.49 21.96
CA ALA A 658 -19.21 30.31 22.17
C ALA A 658 -19.53 31.58 22.98
N LYS A 659 -20.58 32.31 22.64
CA LYS A 659 -21.06 33.48 23.39
C LYS A 659 -21.45 33.16 24.83
N LEU A 660 -22.05 31.97 25.04
CA LEU A 660 -22.40 31.50 26.37
C LEU A 660 -21.14 31.21 27.22
N SER A 661 -20.13 30.59 26.60
CA SER A 661 -18.83 30.30 27.24
C SER A 661 -18.11 31.59 27.61
N GLU A 662 -18.01 32.54 26.67
CA GLU A 662 -17.42 33.84 26.88
C GLU A 662 -18.12 34.61 28.02
N LEU A 663 -19.45 34.66 28.03
CA LEU A 663 -20.22 35.32 29.07
C LEU A 663 -19.99 34.67 30.45
N THR A 664 -19.93 33.34 30.51
CA THR A 664 -19.72 32.62 31.80
C THR A 664 -18.29 32.76 32.30
N GLU A 665 -17.31 32.85 31.41
CA GLU A 665 -15.90 33.06 31.77
C GLU A 665 -15.65 34.49 32.23
N GLU A 666 -16.21 35.48 31.54
CA GLU A 666 -16.10 36.92 31.87
C GLU A 666 -16.63 37.25 33.28
N TYR A 667 -17.73 36.61 33.67
CA TYR A 667 -18.38 36.87 34.95
C TYR A 667 -18.24 35.69 35.96
N ALA A 668 -17.28 34.81 35.78
CA ALA A 668 -17.12 33.58 36.56
C ALA A 668 -16.98 33.85 38.06
N GLU A 669 -16.08 34.81 38.42
CA GLU A 669 -15.78 35.17 39.82
C GLU A 669 -16.80 36.14 40.42
N SER A 670 -17.71 36.72 39.63
CA SER A 670 -18.68 37.71 40.07
C SER A 670 -20.10 37.16 40.09
N TYR A 671 -20.73 36.95 38.97
CA TYR A 671 -22.15 36.63 38.87
C TYR A 671 -22.42 35.14 38.75
N PHE A 672 -21.42 34.31 38.31
CA PHE A 672 -21.51 32.86 38.12
C PHE A 672 -20.72 32.07 39.19
N ASP A 673 -20.27 32.74 40.28
CA ASP A 673 -19.66 32.03 41.44
C ASP A 673 -20.71 31.09 42.03
N GLU A 674 -20.36 29.83 42.26
CA GLU A 674 -21.25 28.79 42.77
C GLU A 674 -21.83 29.16 44.14
N ASP A 675 -21.10 29.91 44.95
CA ASP A 675 -21.56 30.38 46.28
C ASP A 675 -22.74 31.35 46.18
N ASN A 676 -22.97 31.95 45.03
CA ASN A 676 -24.08 32.84 44.76
C ASN A 676 -25.41 32.11 44.52
N PHE A 677 -25.41 30.79 44.41
CA PHE A 677 -26.59 30.00 44.00
C PHE A 677 -26.97 28.96 45.08
N ALA A 678 -28.26 28.63 45.15
CA ALA A 678 -28.77 27.56 45.95
C ALA A 678 -28.13 26.20 45.56
N ASP A 679 -27.72 25.40 46.57
CA ASP A 679 -27.05 24.11 46.36
C ASP A 679 -25.66 24.23 45.64
N SER A 680 -25.01 25.41 45.67
CA SER A 680 -23.72 25.68 45.00
C SER A 680 -23.68 25.15 43.57
N LYS A 681 -24.77 25.42 42.82
CA LYS A 681 -24.88 25.01 41.41
C LYS A 681 -25.47 26.09 40.52
N VAL A 682 -24.73 26.43 39.46
CA VAL A 682 -25.21 27.24 38.36
C VAL A 682 -26.17 26.45 37.51
N SER A 683 -27.47 26.69 37.69
CA SER A 683 -28.53 26.05 36.89
C SER A 683 -29.60 27.05 36.47
N ASP A 684 -30.27 26.79 35.35
CA ASP A 684 -31.35 27.70 34.87
C ASP A 684 -32.39 28.01 35.94
N THR A 685 -32.73 27.03 36.78
CA THR A 685 -33.68 27.18 37.88
C THR A 685 -33.13 28.12 38.96
N ASN A 686 -31.87 27.96 39.35
CA ASN A 686 -31.22 28.75 40.36
C ASN A 686 -30.95 30.17 39.91
N ILE A 687 -30.59 30.36 38.63
CA ILE A 687 -30.42 31.67 38.01
C ILE A 687 -31.77 32.41 38.01
N LYS A 688 -32.89 31.77 37.61
CA LYS A 688 -34.22 32.36 37.67
C LYS A 688 -34.66 32.75 39.07
N LYS A 689 -34.27 31.98 40.09
CA LYS A 689 -34.53 32.32 41.51
C LYS A 689 -33.72 33.55 41.94
N ARG A 690 -32.43 33.59 41.53
CA ARG A 690 -31.52 34.72 41.84
C ARG A 690 -32.01 36.00 41.23
N ILE A 691 -32.35 36.02 39.95
CA ILE A 691 -32.92 37.20 39.26
C ILE A 691 -34.17 37.75 40.00
N LYS A 692 -35.02 36.86 40.59
CA LYS A 692 -36.21 37.30 41.39
C LYS A 692 -35.84 37.86 42.75
N ALA A 693 -34.71 37.52 43.33
CA ALA A 693 -34.27 37.95 44.63
C ALA A 693 -33.46 39.26 44.59
N LEU A 694 -32.89 39.65 43.43
CA LEU A 694 -32.08 40.84 43.23
C LEU A 694 -32.95 42.12 43.13
N ASP A 695 -32.38 43.27 43.57
CA ASP A 695 -33.05 44.57 43.43
C ASP A 695 -32.92 45.11 41.99
N LYS A 696 -34.06 45.47 41.36
CA LYS A 696 -34.14 45.89 39.97
C LYS A 696 -33.32 47.16 39.64
N LYS A 697 -32.95 47.97 40.60
CA LYS A 697 -32.17 49.20 40.35
C LYS A 697 -30.74 49.10 40.80
N ALA A 698 -30.49 48.44 41.94
CA ALA A 698 -29.18 48.25 42.48
C ALA A 698 -28.36 47.19 41.70
N ASP A 699 -29.01 46.10 41.30
CA ASP A 699 -28.33 44.93 40.67
C ASP A 699 -28.70 44.78 39.18
N ALA A 700 -28.93 45.89 38.52
CA ALA A 700 -29.42 45.92 37.11
C ALA A 700 -28.44 45.23 36.12
N GLU A 701 -27.14 45.35 36.34
CA GLU A 701 -26.13 44.75 35.50
C GLU A 701 -26.08 43.22 35.68
N GLU A 702 -26.08 42.69 36.88
CA GLU A 702 -26.14 41.28 37.20
C GLU A 702 -27.39 40.65 36.62
N ILE A 703 -28.58 41.31 36.76
CA ILE A 703 -29.83 40.84 36.20
C ILE A 703 -29.73 40.73 34.67
N ALA A 704 -29.14 41.74 34.00
CA ALA A 704 -28.95 41.73 32.55
C ALA A 704 -28.08 40.58 32.08
N VAL A 705 -26.93 40.30 32.74
CA VAL A 705 -26.04 39.22 32.41
C VAL A 705 -26.70 37.85 32.66
N LEU A 706 -27.36 37.67 33.79
CA LEU A 706 -28.07 36.41 34.10
C LEU A 706 -29.25 36.18 33.13
N GLN A 707 -29.93 37.22 32.70
CA GLN A 707 -31.00 37.12 31.69
C GLN A 707 -30.42 36.75 30.33
N GLN A 708 -29.33 37.35 29.90
CA GLN A 708 -28.62 37.05 28.67
C GLN A 708 -28.16 35.56 28.65
N TYR A 709 -27.69 35.05 29.79
CA TYR A 709 -27.37 33.64 29.93
C TYR A 709 -28.59 32.75 29.67
N LEU A 710 -29.75 33.06 30.26
CA LEU A 710 -30.98 32.29 30.08
C LEU A 710 -31.47 32.33 28.62
N ASP A 711 -31.36 33.51 27.99
CA ASP A 711 -31.79 33.70 26.60
C ASP A 711 -30.89 32.88 25.67
N LEU A 712 -29.55 32.93 25.86
CA LEU A 712 -28.61 32.09 25.12
C LEU A 712 -28.85 30.58 25.34
N LYS A 713 -29.12 30.14 26.55
CA LYS A 713 -29.51 28.74 26.84
C LYS A 713 -30.80 28.35 26.14
N GLY A 714 -31.77 29.25 26.10
CA GLY A 714 -33.02 29.08 25.36
C GLY A 714 -32.76 28.89 23.85
N ASP A 715 -31.99 29.79 23.28
CA ASP A 715 -31.61 29.73 21.86
C ASP A 715 -30.82 28.48 21.51
N ILE A 716 -29.86 28.09 22.33
CA ILE A 716 -29.10 26.83 22.19
C ILE A 716 -30.05 25.63 22.19
N SER A 717 -31.00 25.59 23.15
CA SER A 717 -31.96 24.48 23.23
C SER A 717 -32.88 24.44 22.00
N LEU A 718 -33.35 25.61 21.54
CA LEU A 718 -34.18 25.73 20.34
C LEU A 718 -33.39 25.28 19.08
N ASN A 719 -32.14 25.76 18.91
CA ASN A 719 -31.31 25.39 17.76
C ASN A 719 -31.01 23.90 17.73
N LYS A 720 -30.69 23.27 18.87
CA LYS A 720 -30.53 21.82 18.98
C LYS A 720 -31.77 21.06 18.51
N LYS A 721 -32.98 21.56 18.88
CA LYS A 721 -34.22 20.96 18.43
C LYS A 721 -34.41 21.14 16.92
N VAL A 722 -34.19 22.35 16.40
CA VAL A 722 -34.32 22.66 14.97
C VAL A 722 -33.35 21.78 14.15
N ILE A 723 -32.10 21.64 14.57
CA ILE A 723 -31.12 20.78 13.90
C ILE A 723 -31.59 19.33 13.88
N LYS A 724 -32.07 18.83 15.02
CA LYS A 724 -32.58 17.46 15.12
C LYS A 724 -33.79 17.22 14.20
N ASP A 725 -34.74 18.14 14.18
CA ASP A 725 -35.93 18.01 13.36
C ASP A 725 -35.58 18.08 11.87
N ARG A 726 -34.70 19.00 11.45
CA ARG A 726 -34.19 19.10 10.07
C ARG A 726 -33.40 17.87 9.64
N LYS A 727 -32.53 17.31 10.50
CA LYS A 727 -31.82 16.08 10.23
C LYS A 727 -32.72 14.89 10.03
N TYR A 728 -33.79 14.80 10.84
CA TYR A 728 -34.81 13.75 10.69
C TYR A 728 -35.61 13.89 9.39
N ASP A 729 -35.98 15.13 9.01
CA ASP A 729 -36.65 15.42 7.75
C ASP A 729 -35.75 15.09 6.54
N LEU A 730 -34.47 15.40 6.61
CA LEU A 730 -33.51 15.04 5.58
C LEU A 730 -33.35 13.52 5.47
N LEU A 731 -33.22 12.81 6.61
CA LEU A 731 -33.15 11.34 6.63
C LEU A 731 -34.38 10.71 5.99
N THR A 732 -35.55 11.21 6.30
CA THR A 732 -36.83 10.72 5.73
C THR A 732 -36.83 10.92 4.20
N ALA A 733 -36.42 12.10 3.74
CA ALA A 733 -36.34 12.42 2.32
C ALA A 733 -35.32 11.53 1.61
N LEU A 734 -34.15 11.24 2.25
CA LEU A 734 -33.13 10.33 1.74
C LEU A 734 -33.65 8.90 1.58
N MET A 735 -34.36 8.36 2.58
CA MET A 735 -34.91 7.01 2.50
C MET A 735 -35.89 6.88 1.32
N VAL A 736 -36.75 7.88 1.10
CA VAL A 736 -37.66 7.92 -0.06
C VAL A 736 -36.85 8.01 -1.36
N LYS A 737 -35.83 8.90 -1.42
CA LYS A 737 -35.04 9.10 -2.64
C LYS A 737 -34.29 7.88 -3.05
N TYR A 738 -33.63 7.18 -2.12
CA TYR A 738 -32.91 5.94 -2.42
C TYR A 738 -33.83 4.84 -2.96
N ALA A 739 -35.06 4.75 -2.48
CA ALA A 739 -36.04 3.80 -2.99
C ALA A 739 -36.57 4.18 -4.40
N ASP A 740 -36.45 5.45 -4.79
CA ASP A 740 -36.97 5.99 -6.07
C ASP A 740 -35.87 6.21 -7.12
N LEU A 741 -34.60 5.93 -6.80
CA LEU A 741 -33.48 6.05 -7.75
C LEU A 741 -33.61 5.03 -8.87
N SER A 742 -33.60 5.50 -10.11
CA SER A 742 -33.50 4.63 -11.27
C SER A 742 -32.09 4.08 -11.46
N GLY A 743 -31.95 2.94 -12.16
CA GLY A 743 -30.64 2.40 -12.48
C GLY A 743 -29.73 3.38 -13.25
N GLU A 744 -30.30 4.24 -14.09
CA GLU A 744 -29.54 5.28 -14.79
C GLU A 744 -29.10 6.42 -13.86
N ASP A 745 -29.94 6.80 -12.88
CA ASP A 745 -29.53 7.77 -11.85
C ASP A 745 -28.38 7.24 -11.01
N ILE A 746 -28.46 5.97 -10.61
CA ILE A 746 -27.38 5.31 -9.83
C ILE A 746 -26.08 5.30 -10.63
N LYS A 747 -26.10 4.87 -11.89
CA LYS A 747 -24.93 4.89 -12.77
C LYS A 747 -24.35 6.30 -12.89
N ARG A 748 -25.19 7.30 -13.16
CA ARG A 748 -24.76 8.69 -13.28
C ARG A 748 -24.09 9.19 -12.00
N LEU A 749 -24.70 8.97 -10.85
CA LEU A 749 -24.17 9.43 -9.57
C LEU A 749 -22.86 8.72 -9.20
N VAL A 750 -22.75 7.41 -9.44
CA VAL A 750 -21.53 6.65 -9.14
C VAL A 750 -20.43 7.00 -10.13
N ILE A 751 -20.69 7.01 -11.42
CA ILE A 751 -19.65 7.24 -12.44
C ILE A 751 -19.19 8.69 -12.44
N GLU A 752 -20.14 9.65 -12.55
CA GLU A 752 -19.81 11.06 -12.74
C GLU A 752 -19.47 11.75 -11.41
N LYS A 753 -20.27 11.52 -10.35
CA LYS A 753 -20.15 12.27 -9.09
C LYS A 753 -19.25 11.59 -8.06
N LYS A 754 -19.14 10.25 -8.08
CA LYS A 754 -18.25 9.53 -7.19
C LYS A 754 -16.88 9.27 -7.84
N TRP A 755 -16.85 8.57 -8.98
CA TRP A 755 -15.57 8.13 -9.56
C TRP A 755 -14.83 9.27 -10.27
N PHE A 756 -15.43 9.87 -11.29
CA PHE A 756 -14.75 10.91 -12.07
C PHE A 756 -14.50 12.19 -11.26
N ALA A 757 -15.45 12.64 -10.44
CA ALA A 757 -15.25 13.81 -9.62
C ALA A 757 -14.14 13.63 -8.57
N THR A 758 -14.08 12.46 -7.92
CA THR A 758 -13.02 12.18 -6.94
C THR A 758 -11.65 12.09 -7.62
N LEU A 759 -11.56 11.40 -8.76
CA LEU A 759 -10.31 11.34 -9.54
C LEU A 759 -9.88 12.72 -10.01
N SER A 760 -10.80 13.55 -10.52
CA SER A 760 -10.50 14.94 -10.90
C SER A 760 -9.89 15.74 -9.75
N THR A 761 -10.49 15.64 -8.56
CA THR A 761 -9.98 16.33 -7.36
C THR A 761 -8.58 15.85 -6.97
N GLN A 762 -8.31 14.53 -7.04
CA GLN A 762 -6.99 13.99 -6.75
C GLN A 762 -5.95 14.48 -7.78
N LEU A 763 -6.31 14.52 -9.06
CA LEU A 763 -5.44 14.98 -10.13
C LEU A 763 -5.17 16.50 -10.07
N ASP A 764 -6.14 17.32 -9.66
CA ASP A 764 -5.90 18.72 -9.35
C ASP A 764 -4.85 18.89 -8.23
N GLY A 765 -4.82 17.96 -7.27
CA GLY A 765 -3.78 17.87 -6.25
C GLY A 765 -2.37 17.65 -6.80
N GLU A 766 -2.21 16.87 -7.88
CA GLU A 766 -0.91 16.64 -8.52
C GLU A 766 -0.34 17.91 -9.16
N MET A 767 -1.17 18.71 -9.84
CA MET A 767 -0.74 20.02 -10.35
C MET A 767 -0.32 20.99 -9.23
N GLN A 768 -1.04 20.98 -8.11
CA GLN A 768 -0.66 21.77 -6.94
C GLN A 768 0.67 21.31 -6.34
N ARG A 769 0.92 19.99 -6.29
CA ARG A 769 2.18 19.40 -5.83
C ARG A 769 3.35 19.88 -6.69
N ILE A 770 3.20 19.90 -8.02
CA ILE A 770 4.22 20.42 -8.95
C ILE A 770 4.51 21.90 -8.67
N SER A 771 3.47 22.73 -8.52
CA SER A 771 3.62 24.14 -8.17
C SER A 771 4.38 24.33 -6.85
N GLN A 772 4.06 23.54 -5.82
CA GLN A 772 4.74 23.58 -4.53
C GLN A 772 6.20 23.14 -4.62
N GLN A 773 6.48 22.07 -5.39
CA GLN A 773 7.84 21.60 -5.60
C GLN A 773 8.71 22.63 -6.30
N LEU A 774 8.21 23.26 -7.36
CA LEU A 774 8.92 24.33 -8.04
C LEU A 774 9.13 25.54 -7.12
N THR A 775 8.09 25.97 -6.41
CA THR A 775 8.20 27.05 -5.43
C THR A 775 9.29 26.77 -4.40
N SER A 776 9.31 25.56 -3.82
CA SER A 776 10.31 25.17 -2.83
C SER A 776 11.73 25.13 -3.40
N LYS A 777 11.91 24.63 -4.64
CA LYS A 777 13.21 24.60 -5.31
C LYS A 777 13.74 26.02 -5.59
N VAL A 778 12.88 26.91 -6.10
CA VAL A 778 13.23 28.32 -6.37
C VAL A 778 13.49 29.10 -5.09
N SER A 779 12.67 28.89 -4.04
CA SER A 779 12.90 29.53 -2.73
C SER A 779 14.22 29.08 -2.11
N ALA A 780 14.51 27.77 -2.11
CA ALA A 780 15.78 27.27 -1.61
C ALA A 780 17.00 27.80 -2.39
N LEU A 781 16.86 28.00 -3.72
CA LEU A 781 17.88 28.60 -4.54
C LEU A 781 18.08 30.08 -4.17
N ALA A 782 16.99 30.85 -3.99
CA ALA A 782 17.02 32.23 -3.60
C ALA A 782 17.64 32.43 -2.19
N GLU A 783 17.25 31.61 -1.23
CA GLU A 783 17.77 31.64 0.16
C GLU A 783 19.26 31.28 0.21
N ARG A 784 19.74 30.36 -0.63
CA ARG A 784 21.15 29.95 -0.68
C ARG A 784 22.10 31.13 -0.97
N TYR A 785 21.69 32.03 -1.82
CA TYR A 785 22.50 33.17 -2.25
C TYR A 785 21.92 34.51 -1.78
N ALA A 786 21.06 34.53 -0.76
CA ALA A 786 20.38 35.71 -0.24
C ALA A 786 21.33 36.74 0.36
N GLN A 787 22.40 36.29 0.99
CA GLN A 787 23.43 37.13 1.60
C GLN A 787 24.81 36.74 1.07
N THR A 788 25.63 37.76 0.79
CA THR A 788 27.02 37.51 0.43
C THR A 788 27.90 37.33 1.66
N LEU A 789 29.03 36.63 1.51
CA LEU A 789 29.99 36.47 2.61
C LEU A 789 30.47 37.81 3.17
N PRO A 790 30.78 38.83 2.36
CA PRO A 790 31.13 40.18 2.87
C PRO A 790 30.01 40.86 3.66
N GLU A 791 28.73 40.63 3.31
CA GLU A 791 27.58 41.15 4.09
C GLU A 791 27.46 40.44 5.43
N ILE A 792 27.63 39.12 5.46
CA ILE A 792 27.62 38.33 6.70
C ILE A 792 28.78 38.76 7.62
N ASP A 793 29.99 38.95 7.07
CA ASP A 793 31.16 39.43 7.83
C ASP A 793 30.93 40.82 8.42
N ALA A 794 30.29 41.72 7.67
CA ALA A 794 29.94 43.04 8.14
C ALA A 794 28.89 43.00 9.26
N GLU A 795 27.88 42.15 9.15
CA GLU A 795 26.87 41.96 10.19
C GLU A 795 27.47 41.39 11.47
N ILE A 796 28.37 40.36 11.33
CA ILE A 796 29.12 39.82 12.46
C ILE A 796 29.91 40.90 13.18
N ALA A 797 30.64 41.74 12.44
CA ALA A 797 31.42 42.84 13.01
C ALA A 797 30.53 43.89 13.78
N ASP A 798 29.34 44.19 13.23
CA ASP A 798 28.36 45.05 13.92
C ASP A 798 27.87 44.44 15.21
N LEU A 799 27.48 43.13 15.15
CA LEU A 799 27.01 42.39 16.33
C LEU A 799 28.10 42.26 17.40
N GLU A 800 29.35 42.03 17.02
CA GLU A 800 30.49 42.00 17.95
C GLU A 800 30.67 43.35 18.63
N ALA A 801 30.60 44.44 17.87
CA ALA A 801 30.69 45.82 18.41
C ALA A 801 29.54 46.11 19.41
N ARG A 802 28.32 45.68 19.09
CA ARG A 802 27.16 45.86 19.98
C ARG A 802 27.30 45.01 21.25
N VAL A 803 27.77 43.78 21.15
CA VAL A 803 28.05 42.94 22.32
C VAL A 803 29.13 43.56 23.19
N ALA A 804 30.23 44.06 22.61
CA ALA A 804 31.29 44.74 23.34
C ALA A 804 30.77 46.01 24.05
N GLU A 805 29.89 46.77 23.44
CA GLU A 805 29.28 47.96 24.05
C GLU A 805 28.34 47.55 25.21
N HIS A 806 27.52 46.53 25.06
CA HIS A 806 26.68 46.02 26.14
C HIS A 806 27.51 45.50 27.34
N LEU A 807 28.59 44.78 27.06
CA LEU A 807 29.52 44.32 28.13
C LEU A 807 30.14 45.48 28.87
N ARG A 808 30.57 46.54 28.16
CA ARG A 808 31.09 47.79 28.75
C ARG A 808 30.06 48.50 29.64
N GLN A 809 28.79 48.54 29.21
CA GLN A 809 27.67 49.09 29.99
C GLN A 809 27.37 48.24 31.24
N MET A 810 27.64 46.95 31.21
CA MET A 810 27.50 46.02 32.35
C MET A 810 28.71 46.04 33.30
N GLY A 811 29.79 46.80 32.95
CA GLY A 811 30.98 46.92 33.81
C GLY A 811 32.07 45.88 33.58
N TYR A 812 32.05 45.19 32.41
CA TYR A 812 33.07 44.27 31.97
C TYR A 812 34.02 44.88 30.95
#